data_063c12254daac20dd0bbed260ee94071
#
_entry.id   063c12254daac20dd0bbed260ee94071
#
_cell.length_a   1.000
_cell.length_b   1.000
_cell.length_c   1.000
_cell.angle_alpha   90.00
_cell.angle_beta   90.00
_cell.angle_gamma   90.00
#
_symmetry.space_group_name_H-M   'P 1'
#
loop_
_entity.id
_entity.type
_entity.pdbx_description
1 polymer ?
#
loop_
_entity_poly.entity_id
_entity_poly.type
_entity_poly.pdbx_seq_one_letter_code
_entity_poly.pdbx_strand_id
1 'polypeptide(L)'
;MAAEIPKQYDPAGAQQRWYAEWSERGYFDAEPNPERPQHTIMIPLPNVTGALHMGHALNGTLQDLITRWKRMQGFEALWMPGTDHAGIATQAVVERRMLEEEGLTRHDIGREALVERIWKWKDAYEQRILSQLKLIGASCDWRRTRFTLDEMCSRAVRRTFFKLFSDGLIYRGKRLVNWDSFLQTAVADDEVFYEEVSGGFWTFRYPVVGSDETIAFSTTRPETMLGDTAVCVHPSDERYTHLVGRTVRVPLVDREIPIIADALLAKKEMGTGAVKVTPAHDPNDYACGLRNDLPMINILESDGTINENGGRFAGQDRYEARKQVVQAMEELGFSEGVEERAIDLAHSDRSKTPIEPYLSDQWFVKMNDLAQDAIDAVDDGRVTFFPTRYAKTYLDWLGEKRDWCVSRQLWWGHQIPIWYCLTCERQDLEAAFGQRDDVCWHEDQENGGWLVCAETDLAGNELGADHELVQDEDVLDTWFSSALWPHSTLGWPESTESLDYFYPGSVLVTSRDIITLWVARMVLSGLYNMGDIPFSHVCVHPKILDGFGQTMSKSKGNGVDPMDLIDRYGADAVRFTIASFAGETQDIRLPVGYECPECGHVTAQELKHQKAVPGGSEKPRIDCGGCGKSWQYTSPWYDPDEGEPVARMVAERFEAGRNFCNKFWNAARFAMLNLEGYEPGSLPAISDSDGLAIEDRWILSRLARTAAQVTSYLDRYQFDQATRTLRDFTWNEFCDWYLEMVKPRLQDEAADPEARGIAQRVLVGVLDALLRLLAPTTPFIAEELWQRLAEWAPERGLPVPGPVAESVMRAEWLDLPEQWHDEALEARFERLQEIIVAVRNVRSTYNIPRSTQLSLSVRCGEGVVGDLEAVAGQFLNLSNTGLMAVGPDVGQPAGAASFALGEADGYIDLEGVVDREAERDKHVREREKLTGVITGHEKKLANENFVSKAPAEVVDGVRETLAGLREQLERVNDILEQLDGA
;
A
#
# COMPACT_ATOMS: atom_id res chain seq x y z
N MET A 1 -8.03 46.04 6.63
CA MET A 1 -6.66 45.72 6.18
C MET A 1 -6.57 44.21 6.25
N ALA A 2 -6.34 43.52 5.11
CA ALA A 2 -6.12 42.08 5.12
C ALA A 2 -4.89 41.76 5.99
N ALA A 3 -4.94 40.64 6.68
CA ALA A 3 -3.86 40.23 7.59
C ALA A 3 -2.54 40.01 6.80
N GLU A 4 -1.41 40.41 7.40
CA GLU A 4 -0.11 40.17 6.79
C GLU A 4 0.14 38.66 6.60
N ILE A 5 0.40 38.23 5.35
CA ILE A 5 0.61 36.82 5.03
C ILE A 5 2.04 36.42 5.46
N PRO A 6 2.20 35.43 6.36
CA PRO A 6 3.50 34.99 6.81
C PRO A 6 4.44 34.59 5.67
N LYS A 7 5.74 34.81 5.84
CA LYS A 7 6.75 34.41 4.83
C LYS A 7 6.92 32.92 4.71
N GLN A 8 6.60 32.18 5.76
CA GLN A 8 6.71 30.72 5.81
C GLN A 8 5.36 30.10 6.13
N TYR A 9 5.07 28.99 5.53
CA TYR A 9 3.92 28.14 5.84
C TYR A 9 4.15 27.44 7.19
N ASP A 10 3.12 27.44 8.04
CA ASP A 10 3.07 26.66 9.27
C ASP A 10 2.15 25.44 9.07
N PRO A 11 2.68 24.28 8.70
CA PRO A 11 1.86 23.11 8.42
C PRO A 11 1.17 22.54 9.66
N ALA A 12 1.83 22.59 10.84
CA ALA A 12 1.27 22.04 12.07
C ALA A 12 0.09 22.88 12.58
N GLY A 13 0.25 24.22 12.62
CA GLY A 13 -0.84 25.12 13.02
C GLY A 13 -2.03 25.09 12.06
N ALA A 14 -1.79 25.00 10.75
CA ALA A 14 -2.85 24.87 9.76
C ALA A 14 -3.61 23.55 9.92
N GLN A 15 -2.87 22.44 10.05
CA GLN A 15 -3.44 21.10 10.24
C GLN A 15 -4.35 21.04 11.48
N GLN A 16 -3.85 21.48 12.62
CA GLN A 16 -4.61 21.43 13.87
C GLN A 16 -5.89 22.26 13.78
N ARG A 17 -5.80 23.49 13.26
CA ARG A 17 -6.93 24.41 13.15
C ARG A 17 -8.00 23.88 12.18
N TRP A 18 -7.61 23.56 10.95
CA TRP A 18 -8.59 23.21 9.92
C TRP A 18 -9.23 21.85 10.16
N TYR A 19 -8.46 20.87 10.67
CA TYR A 19 -9.04 19.57 10.98
C TYR A 19 -10.11 19.66 12.07
N ALA A 20 -9.85 20.47 13.11
CA ALA A 20 -10.84 20.74 14.18
C ALA A 20 -12.09 21.44 13.62
N GLU A 21 -11.91 22.48 12.81
CA GLU A 21 -13.02 23.24 12.22
C GLU A 21 -13.88 22.38 11.28
N TRP A 22 -13.27 21.59 10.39
CA TRP A 22 -14.00 20.70 9.51
C TRP A 22 -14.80 19.64 10.27
N SER A 23 -14.21 19.09 11.34
CA SER A 23 -14.88 18.11 12.20
C SER A 23 -16.06 18.72 12.95
N GLU A 24 -15.88 19.92 13.51
CA GLU A 24 -16.95 20.63 14.25
C GLU A 24 -18.11 21.02 13.34
N ARG A 25 -17.82 21.41 12.10
CA ARG A 25 -18.84 21.77 11.11
C ARG A 25 -19.50 20.56 10.42
N GLY A 26 -19.06 19.34 10.73
CA GLY A 26 -19.62 18.12 10.12
C GLY A 26 -19.32 17.99 8.62
N TYR A 27 -18.20 18.51 8.12
CA TYR A 27 -17.86 18.44 6.68
C TYR A 27 -17.52 17.04 6.20
N PHE A 28 -17.26 16.13 7.13
CA PHE A 28 -16.99 14.71 6.83
C PHE A 28 -18.23 13.83 6.88
N ASP A 29 -19.32 14.38 7.44
CA ASP A 29 -20.56 13.65 7.66
C ASP A 29 -21.26 13.36 6.33
N ALA A 30 -21.83 12.17 6.21
CA ALA A 30 -22.59 11.73 5.05
C ALA A 30 -23.97 11.20 5.47
N GLU A 31 -25.02 11.70 4.82
CA GLU A 31 -26.40 11.29 5.09
C GLU A 31 -27.09 10.86 3.79
N PRO A 32 -27.99 9.87 3.83
CA PRO A 32 -28.75 9.50 2.65
C PRO A 32 -29.46 10.73 2.03
N ASN A 33 -29.14 11.01 0.76
CA ASN A 33 -29.68 12.15 0.03
C ASN A 33 -30.06 11.76 -1.41
N PRO A 34 -31.34 11.46 -1.69
CA PRO A 34 -31.79 11.03 -3.01
C PRO A 34 -31.55 12.04 -4.16
N GLU A 35 -31.29 13.31 -3.82
CA GLU A 35 -31.01 14.37 -4.81
C GLU A 35 -29.54 14.36 -5.27
N ARG A 36 -28.68 13.58 -4.63
CA ARG A 36 -27.26 13.49 -4.96
C ARG A 36 -26.86 12.05 -5.30
N PRO A 37 -25.94 11.84 -6.22
CA PRO A 37 -25.35 10.51 -6.40
C PRO A 37 -24.51 10.12 -5.17
N GLN A 38 -24.53 8.86 -4.77
CA GLN A 38 -23.72 8.38 -3.68
C GLN A 38 -22.28 8.03 -4.15
N HIS A 39 -21.32 8.18 -3.26
CA HIS A 39 -19.99 7.62 -3.39
C HIS A 39 -19.54 7.03 -2.05
N THR A 40 -19.37 5.71 -2.00
CA THR A 40 -19.09 5.01 -0.75
C THR A 40 -17.76 4.29 -0.82
N ILE A 41 -16.91 4.53 0.17
CA ILE A 41 -15.64 3.82 0.40
C ILE A 41 -15.68 3.19 1.78
N MET A 42 -15.35 1.88 1.85
CA MET A 42 -15.11 1.17 3.11
C MET A 42 -13.62 1.14 3.39
N ILE A 43 -13.21 1.57 4.59
CA ILE A 43 -11.81 1.51 4.97
C ILE A 43 -11.34 0.06 5.08
N PRO A 44 -10.18 -0.35 4.52
CA PRO A 44 -9.54 -1.57 4.94
C PRO A 44 -9.20 -1.48 6.43
N LEU A 45 -9.81 -2.36 7.20
CA LEU A 45 -9.83 -2.32 8.65
C LEU A 45 -8.43 -2.46 9.26
N PRO A 46 -7.87 -1.45 9.92
CA PRO A 46 -6.63 -1.64 10.67
C PRO A 46 -6.84 -2.59 11.85
N ASN A 47 -5.95 -3.57 11.97
CA ASN A 47 -5.92 -4.50 13.10
C ASN A 47 -5.49 -3.77 14.37
N VAL A 48 -6.17 -4.02 15.50
CA VAL A 48 -5.82 -3.42 16.80
C VAL A 48 -4.58 -4.07 17.46
N THR A 49 -3.61 -4.49 16.64
CA THR A 49 -2.37 -5.17 17.07
C THR A 49 -1.21 -4.21 17.32
N GLY A 50 -1.31 -2.96 16.86
CA GLY A 50 -0.27 -1.94 16.98
C GLY A 50 -0.60 -0.63 16.29
N ALA A 51 0.35 0.31 16.28
CA ALA A 51 0.23 1.58 15.59
C ALA A 51 0.28 1.43 14.05
N LEU A 52 -0.22 2.44 13.34
CA LEU A 52 -0.15 2.50 11.87
C LEU A 52 1.29 2.68 11.39
N HIS A 53 1.57 2.17 10.20
CA HIS A 53 2.82 2.37 9.47
C HIS A 53 2.56 3.01 8.11
N MET A 54 3.62 3.32 7.35
CA MET A 54 3.51 4.02 6.06
C MET A 54 2.60 3.35 5.02
N GLY A 55 2.42 2.01 5.08
CA GLY A 55 1.45 1.32 4.22
C GLY A 55 0.01 1.75 4.48
N HIS A 56 -0.37 1.95 5.75
CA HIS A 56 -1.68 2.49 6.12
C HIS A 56 -1.81 3.97 5.73
N ALA A 57 -0.74 4.76 5.86
CA ALA A 57 -0.73 6.15 5.43
C ALA A 57 -0.95 6.28 3.92
N LEU A 58 -0.35 5.40 3.10
CA LEU A 58 -0.60 5.33 1.66
C LEU A 58 -2.07 5.03 1.39
N ASN A 59 -2.57 3.93 1.93
CA ASN A 59 -3.95 3.49 1.72
C ASN A 59 -4.97 4.57 2.13
N GLY A 60 -4.82 5.14 3.34
CA GLY A 60 -5.69 6.21 3.84
C GLY A 60 -5.61 7.50 3.01
N THR A 61 -4.40 7.89 2.54
CA THR A 61 -4.23 9.09 1.70
C THR A 61 -4.96 8.93 0.37
N LEU A 62 -4.88 7.77 -0.28
CA LEU A 62 -5.54 7.54 -1.57
C LEU A 62 -7.07 7.53 -1.44
N GLN A 63 -7.61 6.90 -0.38
CA GLN A 63 -9.04 6.91 -0.09
C GLN A 63 -9.55 8.33 0.20
N ASP A 64 -8.82 9.09 1.01
CA ASP A 64 -9.18 10.47 1.35
C ASP A 64 -9.15 11.39 0.12
N LEU A 65 -8.16 11.20 -0.77
CA LEU A 65 -8.06 11.94 -2.03
C LEU A 65 -9.31 11.70 -2.89
N ILE A 66 -9.71 10.45 -3.08
CA ILE A 66 -10.93 10.10 -3.84
C ILE A 66 -12.17 10.70 -3.15
N THR A 67 -12.31 10.53 -1.84
CA THR A 67 -13.46 11.00 -1.09
C THR A 67 -13.63 12.52 -1.18
N ARG A 68 -12.54 13.29 -0.98
CA ARG A 68 -12.56 14.75 -1.11
C ARG A 68 -12.90 15.19 -2.53
N TRP A 69 -12.29 14.56 -3.52
CA TRP A 69 -12.57 14.83 -4.92
C TRP A 69 -14.05 14.58 -5.27
N LYS A 70 -14.62 13.45 -4.85
CA LYS A 70 -16.02 13.12 -5.10
C LYS A 70 -16.99 14.07 -4.39
N ARG A 71 -16.68 14.53 -3.15
CA ARG A 71 -17.44 15.59 -2.50
C ARG A 71 -17.47 16.88 -3.31
N MET A 72 -16.34 17.28 -3.87
CA MET A 72 -16.25 18.46 -4.73
C MET A 72 -16.99 18.27 -6.06
N GLN A 73 -17.18 17.03 -6.53
CA GLN A 73 -18.04 16.70 -7.69
C GLN A 73 -19.54 16.66 -7.34
N GLY A 74 -19.93 16.97 -6.09
CA GLY A 74 -21.32 17.03 -5.68
C GLY A 74 -21.91 15.69 -5.22
N PHE A 75 -21.07 14.62 -5.09
CA PHE A 75 -21.52 13.35 -4.53
C PHE A 75 -21.77 13.46 -3.02
N GLU A 76 -22.73 12.68 -2.54
CA GLU A 76 -22.83 12.37 -1.12
C GLU A 76 -21.79 11.26 -0.85
N ALA A 77 -20.63 11.65 -0.31
CA ALA A 77 -19.48 10.77 -0.22
C ALA A 77 -19.28 10.28 1.21
N LEU A 78 -19.55 8.99 1.43
CA LEU A 78 -19.28 8.28 2.67
C LEU A 78 -17.92 7.60 2.62
N TRP A 79 -17.03 7.94 3.53
CA TRP A 79 -15.88 7.13 3.86
C TRP A 79 -16.07 6.53 5.24
N MET A 80 -16.39 5.20 5.26
CA MET A 80 -16.76 4.45 6.45
C MET A 80 -15.53 4.08 7.26
N PRO A 81 -15.34 4.58 8.50
CA PRO A 81 -14.22 4.25 9.36
C PRO A 81 -14.50 3.03 10.23
N GLY A 82 -13.42 2.38 10.70
CA GLY A 82 -13.49 1.34 11.72
C GLY A 82 -12.20 0.57 11.88
N THR A 83 -12.24 -0.42 12.79
CA THR A 83 -11.10 -1.27 13.15
C THR A 83 -11.50 -2.74 13.22
N ASP A 84 -10.52 -3.63 13.02
CA ASP A 84 -10.72 -5.06 13.07
C ASP A 84 -10.28 -5.62 14.43
N HIS A 85 -11.08 -6.55 14.97
CA HIS A 85 -10.71 -7.31 16.16
C HIS A 85 -9.50 -8.23 15.94
N ALA A 86 -9.26 -8.65 14.68
CA ALA A 86 -8.09 -9.42 14.26
C ALA A 86 -7.82 -10.62 15.16
N GLY A 87 -8.78 -11.55 15.28
CA GLY A 87 -8.84 -12.65 16.24
C GLY A 87 -7.50 -13.25 16.66
N ILE A 88 -6.87 -14.04 15.77
CA ILE A 88 -5.57 -14.69 16.02
C ILE A 88 -4.49 -13.65 16.36
N ALA A 89 -4.40 -12.57 15.55
CA ALA A 89 -3.29 -11.64 15.66
C ALA A 89 -3.33 -10.84 16.97
N THR A 90 -4.51 -10.39 17.41
CA THR A 90 -4.68 -9.62 18.64
C THR A 90 -4.49 -10.52 19.87
N GLN A 91 -5.09 -11.71 19.88
CA GLN A 91 -4.90 -12.67 20.98
C GLN A 91 -3.43 -13.05 21.12
N ALA A 92 -2.75 -13.39 20.02
CA ALA A 92 -1.33 -13.77 20.04
C ALA A 92 -0.42 -12.65 20.59
N VAL A 93 -0.71 -11.38 20.28
CA VAL A 93 0.06 -10.24 20.81
C VAL A 93 -0.15 -10.08 22.30
N VAL A 94 -1.37 -10.20 22.78
CA VAL A 94 -1.69 -10.05 24.23
C VAL A 94 -1.14 -11.22 25.01
N GLU A 95 -1.29 -12.47 24.54
CA GLU A 95 -0.72 -13.66 25.17
C GLU A 95 0.81 -13.60 25.26
N ARG A 96 1.46 -13.18 24.16
CA ARG A 96 2.93 -13.02 24.15
C ARG A 96 3.39 -12.00 25.18
N ARG A 97 2.74 -10.83 25.25
CA ARG A 97 3.06 -9.82 26.27
C ARG A 97 2.87 -10.34 27.68
N MET A 98 1.75 -11.02 27.92
CA MET A 98 1.45 -11.63 29.21
C MET A 98 2.53 -12.65 29.61
N LEU A 99 2.97 -13.48 28.67
CA LEU A 99 4.05 -14.42 28.90
C LEU A 99 5.39 -13.71 29.17
N GLU A 100 5.73 -12.68 28.42
CA GLU A 100 7.00 -11.93 28.56
C GLU A 100 7.04 -11.09 29.85
N GLU A 101 5.94 -10.45 30.23
CA GLU A 101 5.88 -9.50 31.37
C GLU A 101 5.54 -10.19 32.70
N GLU A 102 4.67 -11.19 32.67
CA GLU A 102 4.10 -11.82 33.88
C GLU A 102 4.46 -13.32 34.03
N GLY A 103 4.93 -13.96 32.93
CA GLY A 103 5.21 -15.42 32.92
C GLY A 103 3.94 -16.29 32.94
N LEU A 104 2.78 -15.71 32.57
CA LEU A 104 1.49 -16.37 32.57
C LEU A 104 1.05 -16.76 31.16
N THR A 105 0.30 -17.86 31.06
CA THR A 105 -0.38 -18.31 29.83
C THR A 105 -1.89 -18.06 29.92
N ARG A 106 -2.63 -18.20 28.82
CA ARG A 106 -4.10 -18.13 28.85
C ARG A 106 -4.74 -19.17 29.78
N HIS A 107 -4.13 -20.35 29.88
CA HIS A 107 -4.65 -21.43 30.69
C HIS A 107 -4.53 -21.13 32.20
N ASP A 108 -3.58 -20.27 32.62
CA ASP A 108 -3.42 -19.87 34.01
C ASP A 108 -4.50 -18.89 34.48
N ILE A 109 -5.02 -18.05 33.55
CA ILE A 109 -5.98 -16.98 33.89
C ILE A 109 -7.42 -17.28 33.48
N GLY A 110 -7.65 -18.17 32.52
CA GLY A 110 -8.96 -18.50 31.95
C GLY A 110 -9.51 -17.50 30.93
N ARG A 111 -10.58 -17.94 30.22
CA ARG A 111 -11.17 -17.24 29.08
C ARG A 111 -11.63 -15.82 29.40
N GLU A 112 -12.41 -15.67 30.47
CA GLU A 112 -12.99 -14.36 30.84
C GLU A 112 -11.92 -13.31 31.12
N ALA A 113 -10.88 -13.67 31.88
CA ALA A 113 -9.80 -12.75 32.23
C ALA A 113 -8.92 -12.40 31.02
N LEU A 114 -8.68 -13.35 30.10
CA LEU A 114 -7.97 -13.05 28.85
C LEU A 114 -8.77 -12.10 27.97
N VAL A 115 -10.04 -12.38 27.74
CA VAL A 115 -10.93 -11.56 26.91
C VAL A 115 -11.03 -10.12 27.47
N GLU A 116 -11.16 -9.95 28.80
CA GLU A 116 -11.13 -8.63 29.45
C GLU A 116 -9.82 -7.88 29.19
N ARG A 117 -8.68 -8.55 29.23
CA ARG A 117 -7.36 -7.96 28.90
C ARG A 117 -7.29 -7.52 27.46
N ILE A 118 -7.83 -8.33 26.54
CA ILE A 118 -7.86 -8.00 25.11
C ILE A 118 -8.75 -6.79 24.83
N TRP A 119 -9.90 -6.66 25.50
CA TRP A 119 -10.75 -5.45 25.40
C TRP A 119 -10.02 -4.19 25.84
N LYS A 120 -9.30 -4.22 26.96
CA LYS A 120 -8.48 -3.07 27.41
C LYS A 120 -7.39 -2.72 26.42
N TRP A 121 -6.73 -3.74 25.85
CA TRP A 121 -5.76 -3.56 24.77
C TRP A 121 -6.37 -2.91 23.55
N LYS A 122 -7.50 -3.44 23.07
CA LYS A 122 -8.26 -2.92 21.93
C LYS A 122 -8.60 -1.45 22.11
N ASP A 123 -9.16 -1.05 23.25
CA ASP A 123 -9.57 0.34 23.49
C ASP A 123 -8.38 1.31 23.38
N ALA A 124 -7.23 0.95 23.92
CA ALA A 124 -6.03 1.78 23.85
C ALA A 124 -5.49 1.91 22.40
N TYR A 125 -5.41 0.80 21.68
CA TYR A 125 -4.87 0.82 20.32
C TYR A 125 -5.83 1.36 19.27
N GLU A 126 -7.13 1.14 19.42
CA GLU A 126 -8.14 1.77 18.57
C GLU A 126 -8.07 3.29 18.65
N GLN A 127 -8.02 3.86 19.85
CA GLN A 127 -7.86 5.31 20.02
C GLN A 127 -6.59 5.84 19.35
N ARG A 128 -5.48 5.12 19.48
CA ARG A 128 -4.22 5.46 18.82
C ARG A 128 -4.35 5.44 17.31
N ILE A 129 -4.92 4.39 16.73
CA ILE A 129 -5.16 4.23 15.30
C ILE A 129 -6.02 5.36 14.74
N LEU A 130 -7.18 5.63 15.38
CA LEU A 130 -8.08 6.68 14.96
C LEU A 130 -7.43 8.07 15.05
N SER A 131 -6.62 8.32 16.07
CA SER A 131 -5.86 9.56 16.21
C SER A 131 -4.82 9.72 15.11
N GLN A 132 -4.10 8.64 14.76
CA GLN A 132 -3.14 8.66 13.66
C GLN A 132 -3.80 8.92 12.30
N LEU A 133 -4.98 8.31 12.03
CA LEU A 133 -5.75 8.57 10.82
C LEU A 133 -6.16 10.05 10.73
N LYS A 134 -6.61 10.65 11.84
CA LYS A 134 -6.95 12.08 11.91
C LYS A 134 -5.73 12.97 11.63
N LEU A 135 -4.56 12.61 12.15
CA LEU A 135 -3.32 13.34 11.92
C LEU A 135 -2.83 13.24 10.46
N ILE A 136 -3.09 12.13 9.75
CA ILE A 136 -2.85 12.03 8.31
C ILE A 136 -3.82 12.91 7.51
N GLY A 137 -4.93 13.35 8.12
CA GLY A 137 -5.95 14.21 7.51
C GLY A 137 -7.14 13.43 6.93
N ALA A 138 -7.38 12.20 7.40
CA ALA A 138 -8.48 11.37 6.94
C ALA A 138 -9.85 12.03 7.20
N SER A 139 -10.68 12.16 6.16
CA SER A 139 -12.00 12.78 6.22
C SER A 139 -13.13 11.75 6.30
N CYS A 140 -12.98 10.77 7.20
CA CYS A 140 -14.01 9.76 7.48
C CYS A 140 -15.21 10.37 8.22
N ASP A 141 -16.40 9.79 8.03
CA ASP A 141 -17.53 10.06 8.92
C ASP A 141 -17.32 9.37 10.28
N TRP A 142 -16.63 10.07 11.20
CA TRP A 142 -16.25 9.53 12.51
C TRP A 142 -17.43 9.18 13.41
N ARG A 143 -18.63 9.68 13.15
CA ARG A 143 -19.86 9.33 13.89
C ARG A 143 -20.26 7.88 13.63
N ARG A 144 -19.85 7.33 12.47
CA ARG A 144 -20.14 5.97 12.00
C ARG A 144 -19.02 4.99 12.29
N THR A 145 -18.05 5.36 13.15
CA THR A 145 -16.93 4.45 13.51
C THR A 145 -17.46 3.11 14.02
N ARG A 146 -16.99 2.00 13.45
CA ARG A 146 -17.40 0.64 13.80
C ARG A 146 -16.22 -0.22 14.22
N PHE A 147 -16.53 -1.25 14.97
CA PHE A 147 -15.61 -2.31 15.34
C PHE A 147 -16.21 -3.66 14.96
N THR A 148 -15.43 -4.56 14.39
CA THR A 148 -15.97 -5.83 13.86
C THR A 148 -16.64 -6.73 14.91
N LEU A 149 -16.38 -6.52 16.22
CA LEU A 149 -17.08 -7.17 17.33
C LEU A 149 -18.13 -6.29 18.00
N ASP A 150 -18.52 -5.13 17.41
CA ASP A 150 -19.63 -4.34 17.97
C ASP A 150 -20.97 -5.07 17.76
N GLU A 151 -22.00 -4.62 18.46
CA GLU A 151 -23.31 -5.28 18.44
C GLU A 151 -23.94 -5.37 17.04
N MET A 152 -23.78 -4.30 16.22
CA MET A 152 -24.33 -4.27 14.86
C MET A 152 -23.63 -5.29 13.95
N CYS A 153 -22.29 -5.32 13.97
CA CYS A 153 -21.52 -6.27 13.18
C CYS A 153 -21.72 -7.71 13.69
N SER A 154 -21.84 -7.92 15.00
CA SER A 154 -22.08 -9.24 15.59
C SER A 154 -23.43 -9.83 15.18
N ARG A 155 -24.49 -9.01 15.09
CA ARG A 155 -25.79 -9.46 14.56
C ARG A 155 -25.67 -9.91 13.09
N ALA A 156 -24.96 -9.15 12.28
CA ALA A 156 -24.74 -9.52 10.88
C ALA A 156 -23.98 -10.86 10.74
N VAL A 157 -22.95 -11.06 11.58
CA VAL A 157 -22.20 -12.33 11.63
C VAL A 157 -23.11 -13.50 11.98
N ARG A 158 -23.89 -13.39 13.05
CA ARG A 158 -24.82 -14.44 13.47
C ARG A 158 -25.88 -14.74 12.42
N ARG A 159 -26.46 -13.70 11.80
CA ARG A 159 -27.43 -13.87 10.71
C ARG A 159 -26.83 -14.56 9.49
N THR A 160 -25.60 -14.20 9.09
CA THR A 160 -24.94 -14.85 7.95
C THR A 160 -24.67 -16.32 8.26
N PHE A 161 -24.16 -16.63 9.46
CA PHE A 161 -23.91 -18.00 9.88
C PHE A 161 -25.20 -18.81 9.91
N PHE A 162 -26.25 -18.27 10.52
CA PHE A 162 -27.57 -18.90 10.59
C PHE A 162 -28.13 -19.22 9.18
N LYS A 163 -28.05 -18.28 8.25
CA LYS A 163 -28.50 -18.44 6.88
C LYS A 163 -27.70 -19.55 6.16
N LEU A 164 -26.35 -19.51 6.27
CA LEU A 164 -25.50 -20.55 5.69
C LEU A 164 -25.77 -21.94 6.27
N PHE A 165 -26.05 -22.02 7.58
CA PHE A 165 -26.35 -23.26 8.25
C PHE A 165 -27.74 -23.79 7.84
N SER A 166 -28.73 -22.93 7.81
CA SER A 166 -30.09 -23.27 7.34
C SER A 166 -30.12 -23.76 5.89
N ASP A 167 -29.32 -23.13 5.01
CA ASP A 167 -29.21 -23.51 3.59
C ASP A 167 -28.30 -24.74 3.38
N GLY A 168 -27.68 -25.27 4.44
CA GLY A 168 -26.76 -26.41 4.38
C GLY A 168 -25.43 -26.10 3.66
N LEU A 169 -25.06 -24.82 3.60
CA LEU A 169 -23.81 -24.32 2.99
C LEU A 169 -22.65 -24.25 3.99
N ILE A 170 -22.91 -24.40 5.27
CA ILE A 170 -21.88 -24.56 6.28
C ILE A 170 -22.05 -25.92 6.99
N TYR A 171 -20.97 -26.61 7.24
CA TYR A 171 -20.98 -27.93 7.85
C TYR A 171 -19.76 -28.15 8.77
N ARG A 172 -19.89 -29.04 9.74
CA ARG A 172 -18.80 -29.54 10.55
C ARG A 172 -18.24 -30.82 9.96
N GLY A 173 -16.94 -30.99 9.95
CA GLY A 173 -16.31 -32.22 9.47
C GLY A 173 -14.86 -32.34 9.81
N LYS A 174 -14.39 -33.57 9.89
CA LYS A 174 -13.01 -33.91 10.18
C LYS A 174 -12.16 -33.83 8.93
N ARG A 175 -11.24 -32.84 8.88
CA ARG A 175 -10.37 -32.57 7.74
C ARG A 175 -8.91 -32.36 8.17
N LEU A 176 -8.00 -32.59 7.24
CA LEU A 176 -6.62 -32.18 7.42
C LEU A 176 -6.53 -30.66 7.23
N VAL A 177 -6.05 -29.95 8.24
CA VAL A 177 -5.90 -28.49 8.25
C VAL A 177 -4.46 -28.10 8.54
N ASN A 178 -4.10 -26.86 8.19
CA ASN A 178 -2.86 -26.23 8.65
C ASN A 178 -3.03 -25.87 10.13
N TRP A 179 -2.20 -26.43 10.98
CA TRP A 179 -2.30 -26.27 12.43
C TRP A 179 -1.09 -25.53 12.98
N ASP A 180 -1.34 -24.43 13.66
CA ASP A 180 -0.34 -23.71 14.46
C ASP A 180 -0.27 -24.34 15.86
N SER A 181 0.75 -25.14 16.11
CA SER A 181 0.89 -25.85 17.39
C SER A 181 1.27 -24.94 18.56
N PHE A 182 1.80 -23.74 18.31
CA PHE A 182 2.10 -22.75 19.34
C PHE A 182 0.81 -22.02 19.79
N LEU A 183 -0.02 -21.58 18.86
CA LEU A 183 -1.31 -20.94 19.14
C LEU A 183 -2.43 -21.97 19.39
N GLN A 184 -2.20 -23.23 19.06
CA GLN A 184 -3.14 -24.35 19.14
C GLN A 184 -4.46 -24.06 18.42
N THR A 185 -4.35 -23.65 17.14
CA THR A 185 -5.49 -23.32 16.29
C THR A 185 -5.21 -23.62 14.83
N ALA A 186 -6.28 -23.87 14.06
CA ALA A 186 -6.22 -23.92 12.62
C ALA A 186 -5.91 -22.53 12.04
N VAL A 187 -5.15 -22.48 10.93
CA VAL A 187 -4.87 -21.28 10.14
C VAL A 187 -5.22 -21.53 8.67
N ALA A 188 -5.61 -20.48 7.96
CA ALA A 188 -5.97 -20.57 6.54
C ALA A 188 -4.72 -20.77 5.66
N ASP A 189 -4.89 -21.36 4.46
CA ASP A 189 -3.79 -21.64 3.52
C ASP A 189 -3.03 -20.36 3.13
N ASP A 190 -3.72 -19.23 3.02
CA ASP A 190 -3.20 -17.92 2.69
C ASP A 190 -2.58 -17.17 3.89
N GLU A 191 -2.57 -17.78 5.08
CA GLU A 191 -1.86 -17.34 6.29
C GLU A 191 -0.59 -18.16 6.54
N VAL A 192 -0.16 -18.96 5.55
CA VAL A 192 1.05 -19.80 5.61
C VAL A 192 2.09 -19.26 4.63
N PHE A 193 3.33 -19.17 5.10
CA PHE A 193 4.48 -18.84 4.25
C PHE A 193 5.56 -19.92 4.37
N TYR A 194 6.45 -19.99 3.37
CA TYR A 194 7.50 -21.01 3.33
C TYR A 194 8.86 -20.40 3.61
N GLU A 195 9.65 -21.07 4.46
CA GLU A 195 11.05 -20.75 4.71
C GLU A 195 11.94 -21.92 4.31
N GLU A 196 13.05 -21.64 3.63
CA GLU A 196 14.06 -22.65 3.35
C GLU A 196 14.88 -22.94 4.63
N VAL A 197 14.80 -24.16 5.13
CA VAL A 197 15.53 -24.62 6.30
C VAL A 197 16.44 -25.80 5.96
N SER A 198 17.56 -25.93 6.67
CA SER A 198 18.40 -27.12 6.56
C SER A 198 17.70 -28.31 7.21
N GLY A 199 17.52 -29.38 6.45
CA GLY A 199 16.86 -30.60 6.90
C GLY A 199 17.49 -31.86 6.35
N GLY A 200 17.01 -33.01 6.80
CA GLY A 200 17.44 -34.32 6.34
C GLY A 200 16.40 -35.03 5.48
N PHE A 201 16.84 -35.85 4.58
CA PHE A 201 16.02 -36.79 3.84
C PHE A 201 16.50 -38.20 4.19
N TRP A 202 15.84 -38.79 5.22
CA TRP A 202 16.20 -40.07 5.79
C TRP A 202 15.63 -41.21 4.97
N THR A 203 16.43 -42.27 4.72
CA THR A 203 15.98 -43.49 4.04
C THR A 203 15.89 -44.62 5.03
N PHE A 204 14.72 -45.24 5.12
CA PHE A 204 14.41 -46.35 6.01
C PHE A 204 13.84 -47.53 5.25
N ARG A 205 13.84 -48.72 5.88
CA ARG A 205 13.25 -49.94 5.37
C ARG A 205 12.19 -50.49 6.30
N TYR A 206 11.10 -50.97 5.73
CA TYR A 206 10.14 -51.79 6.47
C TYR A 206 10.22 -53.24 6.03
N PRO A 207 10.23 -54.23 6.96
CA PRO A 207 10.22 -55.63 6.63
C PRO A 207 8.85 -56.10 6.15
N VAL A 208 8.84 -56.90 5.06
CA VAL A 208 7.65 -57.48 4.48
C VAL A 208 7.25 -58.69 5.33
N VAL A 209 6.01 -58.72 5.83
CA VAL A 209 5.51 -59.77 6.69
C VAL A 209 5.56 -61.13 6.01
N GLY A 210 6.18 -62.15 6.67
CA GLY A 210 6.28 -63.51 6.15
C GLY A 210 7.35 -63.71 5.05
N SER A 211 8.31 -62.77 4.92
CA SER A 211 9.40 -62.83 3.97
C SER A 211 10.65 -62.17 4.52
N ASP A 212 11.82 -62.47 3.93
CA ASP A 212 13.08 -61.75 4.23
C ASP A 212 13.23 -60.45 3.43
N GLU A 213 12.25 -60.09 2.62
CA GLU A 213 12.28 -58.88 1.80
C GLU A 213 11.97 -57.63 2.63
N THR A 214 12.50 -56.51 2.20
CA THR A 214 12.20 -55.18 2.80
C THR A 214 11.86 -54.20 1.67
N ILE A 215 11.07 -53.18 1.98
CA ILE A 215 10.79 -52.07 1.09
C ILE A 215 11.37 -50.79 1.70
N ALA A 216 12.18 -50.05 0.90
CA ALA A 216 12.83 -48.84 1.30
C ALA A 216 12.00 -47.61 0.86
N PHE A 217 11.92 -46.59 1.69
CA PHE A 217 11.33 -45.27 1.41
C PHE A 217 12.16 -44.17 2.04
N SER A 218 11.99 -42.93 1.57
CA SER A 218 12.67 -41.77 2.14
C SER A 218 11.67 -40.74 2.66
N THR A 219 11.98 -40.07 3.75
CA THR A 219 11.12 -39.06 4.37
C THR A 219 11.91 -37.90 4.97
N THR A 220 11.33 -36.70 4.97
CA THR A 220 11.83 -35.53 5.69
C THR A 220 11.29 -35.44 7.11
N ARG A 221 10.30 -36.30 7.46
CA ARG A 221 9.58 -36.27 8.74
C ARG A 221 9.54 -37.65 9.37
N PRO A 222 10.67 -38.16 9.92
CA PRO A 222 10.74 -39.51 10.52
C PRO A 222 9.74 -39.76 11.65
N GLU A 223 9.38 -38.73 12.45
CA GLU A 223 8.40 -38.85 13.53
C GLU A 223 7.01 -39.31 13.04
N THR A 224 6.63 -38.90 11.82
CA THR A 224 5.30 -39.28 11.27
C THR A 224 5.18 -40.75 10.91
N MET A 225 6.29 -41.49 10.82
CA MET A 225 6.29 -42.96 10.63
C MET A 225 5.44 -43.68 11.69
N LEU A 226 5.34 -43.09 12.88
CA LEU A 226 4.52 -43.65 13.98
C LEU A 226 3.02 -43.70 13.60
N GLY A 227 2.56 -42.89 12.61
CA GLY A 227 1.20 -42.85 12.11
C GLY A 227 1.02 -43.48 10.73
N ASP A 228 2.01 -44.20 10.19
CA ASP A 228 1.90 -44.79 8.86
C ASP A 228 0.77 -45.82 8.76
N THR A 229 0.04 -45.78 7.67
CA THR A 229 -1.10 -46.68 7.39
C THR A 229 -0.97 -47.44 6.06
N ALA A 230 -0.01 -47.07 5.23
CA ALA A 230 0.38 -47.82 4.02
C ALA A 230 1.81 -47.49 3.58
N VAL A 231 2.36 -48.33 2.68
CA VAL A 231 3.45 -47.96 1.79
C VAL A 231 2.93 -47.96 0.38
N CYS A 232 3.12 -46.86 -0.36
CA CYS A 232 2.60 -46.66 -1.70
C CYS A 232 3.70 -46.80 -2.75
N VAL A 233 3.40 -47.47 -3.85
CA VAL A 233 4.29 -47.64 -5.02
C VAL A 233 3.55 -47.26 -6.31
N HIS A 234 4.28 -46.92 -7.35
CA HIS A 234 3.63 -46.68 -8.64
C HIS A 234 3.18 -48.01 -9.28
N PRO A 235 1.94 -48.14 -9.78
CA PRO A 235 1.38 -49.41 -10.30
C PRO A 235 2.19 -50.04 -11.46
N SER A 236 2.97 -49.24 -12.19
CA SER A 236 3.83 -49.71 -13.25
C SER A 236 5.33 -49.79 -12.87
N ASP A 237 5.69 -49.74 -11.58
CA ASP A 237 7.06 -49.91 -11.13
C ASP A 237 7.37 -51.41 -10.92
N GLU A 238 8.10 -51.99 -11.88
CA GLU A 238 8.44 -53.39 -11.90
C GLU A 238 9.23 -53.88 -10.67
N ARG A 239 9.92 -52.97 -9.98
CA ARG A 239 10.66 -53.26 -8.72
C ARG A 239 9.72 -53.73 -7.61
N TYR A 240 8.50 -53.28 -7.59
CA TYR A 240 7.57 -53.45 -6.47
C TYR A 240 6.23 -54.11 -6.80
N THR A 241 5.94 -54.38 -8.09
CA THR A 241 4.67 -54.98 -8.51
C THR A 241 4.34 -56.26 -7.78
N HIS A 242 5.34 -57.08 -7.45
CA HIS A 242 5.18 -58.36 -6.73
C HIS A 242 4.89 -58.19 -5.22
N LEU A 243 5.09 -56.97 -4.70
CA LEU A 243 4.82 -56.62 -3.29
C LEU A 243 3.43 -56.00 -3.08
N VAL A 244 2.80 -55.51 -4.13
CA VAL A 244 1.46 -54.86 -4.02
C VAL A 244 0.45 -55.85 -3.48
N GLY A 245 -0.30 -55.40 -2.45
CA GLY A 245 -1.27 -56.25 -1.73
C GLY A 245 -0.65 -57.09 -0.61
N ARG A 246 0.68 -57.06 -0.45
CA ARG A 246 1.34 -57.67 0.75
C ARG A 246 1.35 -56.65 1.87
N THR A 247 1.77 -57.10 3.06
CA THR A 247 1.81 -56.31 4.29
C THR A 247 3.26 -56.09 4.73
N VAL A 248 3.56 -54.92 5.25
CA VAL A 248 4.81 -54.57 5.95
C VAL A 248 4.52 -54.27 7.39
N ARG A 249 5.55 -54.39 8.24
CA ARG A 249 5.48 -54.04 9.65
C ARG A 249 6.21 -52.75 9.93
N VAL A 250 5.55 -51.79 10.61
CA VAL A 250 6.17 -50.55 11.12
C VAL A 250 6.92 -50.92 12.39
N PRO A 251 8.26 -50.89 12.44
CA PRO A 251 9.04 -51.51 13.52
C PRO A 251 8.80 -50.89 14.90
N LEU A 252 8.55 -49.58 14.96
CA LEU A 252 8.51 -48.81 16.23
C LEU A 252 7.20 -48.92 16.99
N VAL A 253 6.12 -49.24 16.30
CA VAL A 253 4.75 -49.34 16.85
C VAL A 253 4.13 -50.71 16.60
N ASP A 254 4.90 -51.65 16.03
CA ASP A 254 4.52 -53.03 15.70
C ASP A 254 3.19 -53.15 14.94
N ARG A 255 2.91 -52.18 14.03
CA ARG A 255 1.68 -52.15 13.23
C ARG A 255 1.94 -52.79 11.88
N GLU A 256 1.02 -53.62 11.43
CA GLU A 256 1.02 -54.16 10.06
C GLU A 256 0.19 -53.27 9.12
N ILE A 257 0.78 -52.85 8.03
CA ILE A 257 0.17 -51.95 7.03
C ILE A 257 0.32 -52.51 5.61
N PRO A 258 -0.64 -52.26 4.70
CA PRO A 258 -0.59 -52.76 3.31
C PRO A 258 0.43 -52.02 2.46
N ILE A 259 0.92 -52.70 1.40
CA ILE A 259 1.58 -52.09 0.27
C ILE A 259 0.52 -51.83 -0.79
N ILE A 260 0.27 -50.59 -1.15
CA ILE A 260 -0.75 -50.16 -2.10
C ILE A 260 -0.11 -49.61 -3.39
N ALA A 261 -0.93 -49.47 -4.45
CA ALA A 261 -0.49 -48.86 -5.71
C ALA A 261 -1.34 -47.63 -6.05
N ASP A 262 -0.68 -46.46 -6.10
CA ASP A 262 -1.33 -45.19 -6.46
C ASP A 262 -0.38 -44.35 -7.34
N ALA A 263 -0.76 -44.14 -8.62
CA ALA A 263 0.04 -43.41 -9.61
C ALA A 263 0.07 -41.88 -9.35
N LEU A 264 -0.88 -41.35 -8.55
CA LEU A 264 -0.92 -39.94 -8.23
C LEU A 264 0.07 -39.59 -7.10
N LEU A 265 0.27 -40.49 -6.15
CA LEU A 265 1.17 -40.27 -5.03
C LEU A 265 2.61 -40.71 -5.35
N ALA A 266 2.81 -41.96 -5.78
CA ALA A 266 4.14 -42.50 -6.01
C ALA A 266 4.69 -42.20 -7.42
N LYS A 267 5.96 -41.75 -7.50
CA LYS A 267 6.67 -41.49 -8.75
C LYS A 267 7.91 -42.39 -8.79
N LYS A 268 8.06 -43.17 -9.87
CA LYS A 268 9.16 -44.17 -10.02
C LYS A 268 10.58 -43.59 -9.94
N GLU A 269 10.72 -42.32 -10.44
CA GLU A 269 11.99 -41.63 -10.57
C GLU A 269 12.37 -40.85 -9.29
N MET A 270 11.52 -40.85 -8.28
CA MET A 270 11.75 -40.07 -7.08
C MET A 270 12.16 -40.94 -5.90
N GLY A 271 13.35 -40.67 -5.32
CA GLY A 271 13.87 -41.40 -4.20
C GLY A 271 13.98 -42.90 -4.47
N THR A 272 13.43 -43.73 -3.62
CA THR A 272 13.36 -45.19 -3.77
C THR A 272 12.25 -45.65 -4.73
N GLY A 273 11.32 -44.77 -5.12
CA GLY A 273 10.08 -45.10 -5.84
C GLY A 273 8.92 -45.55 -4.96
N ALA A 274 9.17 -45.79 -3.67
CA ALA A 274 8.15 -46.11 -2.70
C ALA A 274 7.99 -44.93 -1.70
N VAL A 275 6.77 -44.67 -1.27
CA VAL A 275 6.39 -43.58 -0.37
C VAL A 275 5.66 -44.17 0.85
N LYS A 276 6.08 -43.80 2.05
CA LYS A 276 5.28 -44.08 3.24
C LYS A 276 4.04 -43.19 3.23
N VAL A 277 2.91 -43.67 3.71
CA VAL A 277 1.64 -42.94 3.70
C VAL A 277 1.15 -42.69 5.10
N THR A 278 1.12 -41.40 5.49
CA THR A 278 0.61 -40.92 6.79
C THR A 278 -0.53 -39.94 6.57
N PRO A 279 -1.74 -40.39 6.32
CA PRO A 279 -2.87 -39.51 5.87
C PRO A 279 -3.20 -38.38 6.83
N ALA A 280 -2.95 -38.57 8.14
CA ALA A 280 -3.23 -37.56 9.15
C ALA A 280 -2.20 -36.43 9.24
N HIS A 281 -1.04 -36.52 8.51
CA HIS A 281 0.09 -35.56 8.67
C HIS A 281 0.74 -35.10 7.37
N ASP A 282 0.13 -35.38 6.21
CA ASP A 282 0.57 -34.89 4.90
C ASP A 282 -0.62 -34.75 3.95
N PRO A 283 -0.77 -33.62 3.21
CA PRO A 283 -1.91 -33.39 2.30
C PRO A 283 -1.99 -34.39 1.15
N ASN A 284 -0.85 -34.84 0.58
CA ASN A 284 -0.83 -35.81 -0.53
C ASN A 284 -1.18 -37.20 -0.02
N ASP A 285 -0.66 -37.54 1.18
CA ASP A 285 -0.97 -38.79 1.85
C ASP A 285 -2.44 -38.84 2.26
N TYR A 286 -3.01 -37.70 2.70
CA TYR A 286 -4.43 -37.56 3.02
C TYR A 286 -5.31 -37.86 1.79
N ALA A 287 -5.00 -37.25 0.66
CA ALA A 287 -5.71 -37.49 -0.60
C ALA A 287 -5.58 -38.97 -1.05
N CYS A 288 -4.42 -39.58 -0.86
CA CYS A 288 -4.19 -40.99 -1.13
C CYS A 288 -5.00 -41.87 -0.15
N GLY A 289 -5.03 -41.50 1.11
CA GLY A 289 -5.83 -42.17 2.14
C GLY A 289 -7.30 -42.22 1.81
N LEU A 290 -7.89 -41.09 1.37
CA LEU A 290 -9.28 -41.03 0.91
C LEU A 290 -9.55 -41.91 -0.31
N ARG A 291 -8.64 -41.94 -1.28
CA ARG A 291 -8.81 -42.78 -2.50
C ARG A 291 -8.69 -44.28 -2.27
N ASN A 292 -7.94 -44.66 -1.24
CA ASN A 292 -7.63 -46.05 -0.94
C ASN A 292 -8.27 -46.56 0.38
N ASP A 293 -9.18 -45.79 0.97
CA ASP A 293 -9.91 -46.11 2.23
C ASP A 293 -8.94 -46.49 3.37
N LEU A 294 -7.84 -45.70 3.55
CA LEU A 294 -6.86 -45.96 4.58
C LEU A 294 -7.25 -45.34 5.93
N PRO A 295 -6.93 -45.97 7.05
CA PRO A 295 -7.10 -45.38 8.39
C PRO A 295 -6.31 -44.06 8.51
N MET A 296 -6.90 -43.07 9.18
CA MET A 296 -6.25 -41.80 9.49
C MET A 296 -5.81 -41.76 10.94
N ILE A 297 -4.52 -42.01 11.19
CA ILE A 297 -3.95 -42.08 12.55
C ILE A 297 -3.23 -40.79 12.87
N ASN A 298 -3.87 -39.93 13.66
CA ASN A 298 -3.21 -38.74 14.21
C ASN A 298 -2.25 -39.13 15.32
N ILE A 299 -0.99 -38.67 15.28
CA ILE A 299 0.06 -38.95 16.28
C ILE A 299 0.43 -37.72 17.10
N LEU A 300 -0.17 -36.56 16.87
CA LEU A 300 0.14 -35.31 17.56
C LEU A 300 -1.03 -34.88 18.46
N GLU A 301 -0.68 -34.26 19.59
CA GLU A 301 -1.56 -33.40 20.37
C GLU A 301 -1.63 -32.00 19.76
N SER A 302 -2.54 -31.15 20.21
CA SER A 302 -2.74 -29.78 19.70
C SER A 302 -1.52 -28.88 19.91
N ASP A 303 -0.68 -29.12 20.89
CA ASP A 303 0.58 -28.43 21.18
C ASP A 303 1.77 -28.93 20.34
N GLY A 304 1.56 -29.98 19.53
CA GLY A 304 2.59 -30.60 18.70
C GLY A 304 3.44 -31.63 19.40
N THR A 305 3.09 -32.05 20.63
CA THR A 305 3.68 -33.20 21.28
C THR A 305 3.12 -34.50 20.70
N ILE A 306 3.87 -35.60 20.82
CA ILE A 306 3.41 -36.92 20.35
C ILE A 306 2.34 -37.46 21.30
N ASN A 307 1.20 -37.90 20.77
CA ASN A 307 0.11 -38.50 21.55
C ASN A 307 0.30 -40.01 21.80
N GLU A 308 -0.70 -40.66 22.40
CA GLU A 308 -0.66 -42.09 22.75
C GLU A 308 -0.42 -43.02 21.54
N ASN A 309 -0.85 -42.63 20.31
CA ASN A 309 -0.62 -43.42 19.09
C ASN A 309 0.86 -43.53 18.72
N GLY A 310 1.71 -42.61 19.21
CA GLY A 310 3.17 -42.69 19.10
C GLY A 310 3.87 -43.64 20.02
N GLY A 311 3.11 -44.40 20.86
CA GLY A 311 3.61 -45.44 21.75
C GLY A 311 4.65 -44.89 22.75
N ARG A 312 5.87 -45.46 22.78
CA ARG A 312 6.93 -45.05 23.71
C ARG A 312 7.42 -43.61 23.58
N PHE A 313 7.04 -42.92 22.51
CA PHE A 313 7.41 -41.54 22.25
C PHE A 313 6.34 -40.55 22.74
N ALA A 314 5.21 -41.03 23.26
CA ALA A 314 4.11 -40.19 23.75
C ALA A 314 4.59 -39.17 24.80
N GLY A 315 4.06 -37.95 24.73
CA GLY A 315 4.41 -36.82 25.60
C GLY A 315 5.71 -36.09 25.23
N GLN A 316 6.42 -36.52 24.18
CA GLN A 316 7.63 -35.84 23.71
C GLN A 316 7.30 -34.76 22.65
N ASP A 317 8.11 -33.70 22.62
CA ASP A 317 8.10 -32.77 21.51
C ASP A 317 8.42 -33.51 20.19
N ARG A 318 7.73 -33.21 19.13
CA ARG A 318 7.85 -33.85 17.80
C ARG A 318 9.28 -33.86 17.24
N TYR A 319 10.07 -32.82 17.48
CA TYR A 319 11.45 -32.73 16.99
C TYR A 319 12.40 -33.59 17.84
N GLU A 320 12.16 -33.72 19.13
CA GLU A 320 12.89 -34.65 19.99
C GLU A 320 12.50 -36.11 19.68
N ALA A 321 11.21 -36.37 19.45
CA ALA A 321 10.74 -37.66 18.97
C ALA A 321 11.37 -38.04 17.62
N ARG A 322 11.51 -37.11 16.69
CA ARG A 322 12.18 -37.30 15.38
C ARG A 322 13.59 -37.86 15.58
N LYS A 323 14.40 -37.24 16.46
CA LYS A 323 15.77 -37.68 16.74
C LYS A 323 15.79 -39.08 17.29
N GLN A 324 14.91 -39.38 18.23
CA GLN A 324 14.82 -40.69 18.87
C GLN A 324 14.28 -41.78 17.92
N VAL A 325 13.35 -41.42 17.01
CA VAL A 325 12.86 -42.34 15.97
C VAL A 325 14.00 -42.71 15.02
N VAL A 326 14.80 -41.75 14.55
CA VAL A 326 15.97 -42.00 13.71
C VAL A 326 16.96 -42.96 14.43
N GLN A 327 17.32 -42.62 15.66
CA GLN A 327 18.22 -43.47 16.46
C GLN A 327 17.67 -44.88 16.63
N ALA A 328 16.39 -45.02 16.93
CA ALA A 328 15.77 -46.33 17.11
C ALA A 328 15.75 -47.18 15.84
N MET A 329 15.54 -46.54 14.66
CA MET A 329 15.61 -47.23 13.36
C MET A 329 17.05 -47.65 13.00
N GLU A 330 18.06 -46.88 13.41
CA GLU A 330 19.48 -47.24 13.26
C GLU A 330 19.82 -48.45 14.15
N GLU A 331 19.42 -48.43 15.43
CA GLU A 331 19.64 -49.52 16.35
C GLU A 331 19.00 -50.84 15.90
N LEU A 332 17.84 -50.76 15.25
CA LEU A 332 17.13 -51.91 14.66
C LEU A 332 17.73 -52.35 13.31
N GLY A 333 18.67 -51.62 12.73
CA GLY A 333 19.29 -51.92 11.44
C GLY A 333 18.40 -51.64 10.22
N PHE A 334 17.36 -50.76 10.37
CA PHE A 334 16.43 -50.38 9.31
C PHE A 334 16.71 -49.00 8.71
N SER A 335 17.76 -48.32 9.13
CA SER A 335 18.21 -47.05 8.51
C SER A 335 19.24 -47.32 7.41
N GLU A 336 19.09 -46.62 6.26
CA GLU A 336 20.05 -46.63 5.13
C GLU A 336 20.89 -45.37 5.09
N GLY A 337 20.58 -44.38 5.92
CA GLY A 337 21.29 -43.12 6.03
C GLY A 337 20.41 -41.88 5.81
N VAL A 338 21.06 -40.72 5.73
CA VAL A 338 20.44 -39.41 5.54
C VAL A 338 21.16 -38.62 4.48
N GLU A 339 20.40 -37.94 3.62
CA GLU A 339 20.89 -36.92 2.71
C GLU A 339 20.52 -35.55 3.28
N GLU A 340 21.50 -34.68 3.54
CA GLU A 340 21.23 -33.29 3.92
C GLU A 340 20.71 -32.50 2.71
N ARG A 341 19.64 -31.78 2.88
CA ARG A 341 19.07 -30.90 1.84
C ARG A 341 18.33 -29.71 2.45
N ALA A 342 18.18 -28.66 1.64
CA ALA A 342 17.26 -27.58 1.94
C ALA A 342 15.82 -28.08 1.75
N ILE A 343 14.95 -27.70 2.68
CA ILE A 343 13.52 -28.05 2.74
C ILE A 343 12.73 -26.76 2.88
N ASP A 344 11.75 -26.57 2.00
CA ASP A 344 10.75 -25.51 2.17
C ASP A 344 9.77 -25.90 3.25
N LEU A 345 9.89 -25.28 4.43
CA LEU A 345 9.06 -25.57 5.59
C LEU A 345 7.97 -24.52 5.73
N ALA A 346 6.71 -24.96 5.79
CA ALA A 346 5.56 -24.10 6.01
C ALA A 346 5.57 -23.52 7.44
N HIS A 347 5.36 -22.22 7.58
CA HIS A 347 5.29 -21.48 8.84
C HIS A 347 3.99 -20.69 8.92
N SER A 348 3.45 -20.55 10.12
CA SER A 348 2.34 -19.65 10.41
C SER A 348 2.76 -18.18 10.29
N ASP A 349 2.03 -17.39 9.53
CA ASP A 349 2.27 -15.94 9.47
C ASP A 349 2.01 -15.24 10.82
N ARG A 350 1.29 -15.89 11.73
CA ARG A 350 0.90 -15.33 13.03
C ARG A 350 1.92 -15.60 14.12
N SER A 351 2.24 -16.87 14.38
CA SER A 351 3.22 -17.28 15.40
C SER A 351 4.66 -17.23 14.90
N LYS A 352 4.89 -17.35 13.59
CA LYS A 352 6.19 -17.58 12.94
C LYS A 352 6.79 -18.95 13.31
N THR A 353 5.96 -19.89 13.76
CA THR A 353 6.37 -21.26 14.05
C THR A 353 5.99 -22.21 12.90
N PRO A 354 6.65 -23.38 12.77
CA PRO A 354 6.30 -24.36 11.76
C PRO A 354 4.84 -24.84 11.89
N ILE A 355 4.16 -24.91 10.74
CA ILE A 355 2.83 -25.48 10.61
C ILE A 355 2.90 -27.00 10.61
N GLU A 356 1.93 -27.63 11.27
CA GLU A 356 1.70 -29.06 11.20
C GLU A 356 0.42 -29.38 10.43
N PRO A 357 0.43 -30.22 9.38
CA PRO A 357 -0.78 -30.82 8.87
C PRO A 357 -1.41 -31.67 9.98
N TYR A 358 -2.63 -31.32 10.37
CA TYR A 358 -3.28 -31.88 11.55
C TYR A 358 -4.75 -32.22 11.25
N LEU A 359 -5.18 -33.40 11.67
CA LEU A 359 -6.55 -33.85 11.47
C LEU A 359 -7.44 -33.36 12.62
N SER A 360 -8.34 -32.42 12.31
CA SER A 360 -9.21 -31.79 13.30
C SER A 360 -10.65 -31.64 12.79
N ASP A 361 -11.59 -31.64 13.74
CA ASP A 361 -12.98 -31.30 13.47
C ASP A 361 -13.08 -29.76 13.37
N GLN A 362 -13.58 -29.30 12.21
CA GLN A 362 -13.65 -27.87 11.91
C GLN A 362 -14.97 -27.54 11.21
N TRP A 363 -15.36 -26.26 11.23
CA TRP A 363 -16.46 -25.74 10.46
C TRP A 363 -16.00 -25.24 9.10
N PHE A 364 -16.72 -25.62 8.03
CA PHE A 364 -16.38 -25.27 6.66
C PHE A 364 -17.58 -24.67 5.92
N VAL A 365 -17.31 -23.61 5.13
CA VAL A 365 -18.26 -23.08 4.14
C VAL A 365 -18.01 -23.77 2.81
N LYS A 366 -19.07 -24.29 2.19
CA LYS A 366 -19.04 -24.86 0.84
C LYS A 366 -18.89 -23.76 -0.19
N MET A 367 -17.80 -23.79 -0.94
CA MET A 367 -17.44 -22.69 -1.84
C MET A 367 -17.95 -22.85 -3.27
N ASN A 368 -18.38 -24.03 -3.70
CA ASN A 368 -18.61 -24.33 -5.12
C ASN A 368 -19.52 -23.32 -5.83
N ASP A 369 -20.75 -23.13 -5.33
CA ASP A 369 -21.73 -22.24 -5.96
C ASP A 369 -21.46 -20.78 -5.62
N LEU A 370 -21.11 -20.49 -4.36
CA LEU A 370 -20.75 -19.15 -3.88
C LEU A 370 -19.56 -18.55 -4.65
N ALA A 371 -18.54 -19.38 -4.93
CA ALA A 371 -17.37 -18.94 -5.69
C ALA A 371 -17.71 -18.66 -7.16
N GLN A 372 -18.66 -19.42 -7.76
CA GLN A 372 -19.04 -19.19 -9.15
C GLN A 372 -19.70 -17.83 -9.34
N ASP A 373 -20.65 -17.46 -8.48
CA ASP A 373 -21.30 -16.14 -8.52
C ASP A 373 -20.29 -15.00 -8.40
N ALA A 374 -19.27 -15.18 -7.54
CA ALA A 374 -18.20 -14.21 -7.35
C ALA A 374 -17.25 -14.11 -8.57
N ILE A 375 -16.98 -15.25 -9.25
CA ILE A 375 -16.22 -15.27 -10.51
C ILE A 375 -16.99 -14.54 -11.60
N ASP A 376 -18.26 -14.84 -11.76
CA ASP A 376 -19.14 -14.25 -12.78
C ASP A 376 -19.24 -12.73 -12.62
N ALA A 377 -19.25 -12.21 -11.38
CA ALA A 377 -19.29 -10.77 -11.11
C ALA A 377 -18.06 -10.00 -11.64
N VAL A 378 -16.91 -10.66 -11.76
CA VAL A 378 -15.71 -10.07 -12.36
C VAL A 378 -15.67 -10.29 -13.87
N ASP A 379 -16.04 -11.48 -14.34
CA ASP A 379 -16.03 -11.83 -15.76
C ASP A 379 -17.04 -11.01 -16.57
N ASP A 380 -18.21 -10.69 -16.00
CA ASP A 380 -19.24 -9.85 -16.63
C ASP A 380 -19.03 -8.33 -16.42
N GLY A 381 -18.00 -7.95 -15.66
CA GLY A 381 -17.58 -6.56 -15.47
C GLY A 381 -18.38 -5.79 -14.41
N ARG A 382 -19.22 -6.43 -13.60
CA ARG A 382 -19.86 -5.78 -12.44
C ARG A 382 -18.83 -5.33 -11.40
N VAL A 383 -17.76 -6.10 -11.22
CA VAL A 383 -16.62 -5.77 -10.38
C VAL A 383 -15.37 -5.62 -11.25
N THR A 384 -14.78 -4.44 -11.27
CA THR A 384 -13.60 -4.13 -12.11
C THR A 384 -12.37 -3.82 -11.27
N PHE A 385 -11.23 -4.44 -11.60
CA PHE A 385 -9.95 -4.23 -10.92
C PHE A 385 -9.09 -3.15 -11.62
N PHE A 386 -8.49 -2.29 -10.82
CA PHE A 386 -7.50 -1.28 -11.24
C PHE A 386 -6.19 -1.49 -10.45
N PRO A 387 -5.07 -1.86 -11.12
CA PRO A 387 -4.95 -2.30 -12.51
C PRO A 387 -5.59 -3.68 -12.77
N THR A 388 -6.07 -3.88 -14.00
CA THR A 388 -6.83 -5.09 -14.41
C THR A 388 -6.08 -6.43 -14.20
N ARG A 389 -4.72 -6.41 -14.19
CA ARG A 389 -3.92 -7.62 -13.96
C ARG A 389 -4.22 -8.35 -12.64
N TYR A 390 -4.71 -7.64 -11.62
CA TYR A 390 -5.04 -8.22 -10.33
C TYR A 390 -6.33 -9.04 -10.31
N ALA A 391 -7.18 -8.89 -11.32
CA ALA A 391 -8.35 -9.76 -11.50
C ALA A 391 -7.93 -11.23 -11.63
N LYS A 392 -6.76 -11.51 -12.24
CA LYS A 392 -6.25 -12.87 -12.36
C LYS A 392 -6.02 -13.56 -11.00
N THR A 393 -5.42 -12.85 -10.02
CA THR A 393 -5.19 -13.40 -8.67
C THR A 393 -6.51 -13.78 -7.99
N TYR A 394 -7.53 -12.93 -8.14
CA TYR A 394 -8.87 -13.17 -7.63
C TYR A 394 -9.54 -14.39 -8.29
N LEU A 395 -9.52 -14.45 -9.63
CA LEU A 395 -10.12 -15.53 -10.41
C LEU A 395 -9.42 -16.88 -10.21
N ASP A 396 -8.09 -16.89 -10.18
CA ASP A 396 -7.30 -18.11 -9.95
C ASP A 396 -7.66 -18.74 -8.58
N TRP A 397 -7.73 -17.91 -7.53
CA TRP A 397 -8.04 -18.39 -6.18
C TRP A 397 -9.48 -18.94 -6.06
N LEU A 398 -10.47 -18.20 -6.54
CA LEU A 398 -11.86 -18.65 -6.53
C LEU A 398 -12.08 -19.89 -7.41
N GLY A 399 -11.33 -20.01 -8.52
CA GLY A 399 -11.40 -21.15 -9.43
C GLY A 399 -11.01 -22.49 -8.80
N GLU A 400 -10.23 -22.49 -7.71
CA GLU A 400 -9.90 -23.70 -6.95
C GLU A 400 -11.11 -24.27 -6.17
N LYS A 401 -12.09 -23.43 -5.82
CA LYS A 401 -13.35 -23.80 -5.14
C LYS A 401 -13.16 -24.65 -3.89
N ARG A 402 -12.07 -24.44 -3.16
CA ARG A 402 -11.78 -25.15 -1.90
C ARG A 402 -12.70 -24.65 -0.80
N ASP A 403 -13.30 -25.58 -0.03
CA ASP A 403 -14.12 -25.22 1.11
C ASP A 403 -13.33 -24.40 2.13
N TRP A 404 -13.92 -23.33 2.61
CA TRP A 404 -13.29 -22.38 3.52
C TRP A 404 -13.47 -22.81 4.97
N CYS A 405 -12.38 -23.14 5.67
CA CYS A 405 -12.35 -23.40 7.10
C CYS A 405 -12.56 -22.11 7.89
N VAL A 406 -13.66 -22.01 8.62
CA VAL A 406 -14.10 -20.80 9.33
C VAL A 406 -14.00 -20.88 10.86
N SER A 407 -13.69 -22.02 11.44
CA SER A 407 -13.50 -22.16 12.89
C SER A 407 -12.06 -21.92 13.33
N ARG A 408 -11.89 -21.31 14.50
CA ARG A 408 -10.60 -21.07 15.17
C ARG A 408 -10.71 -21.38 16.64
N GLN A 409 -9.73 -22.10 17.18
CA GLN A 409 -9.63 -22.53 18.58
C GLN A 409 -9.03 -21.40 19.44
N LEU A 410 -9.71 -20.27 19.42
CA LEU A 410 -9.37 -19.04 20.13
C LEU A 410 -10.46 -18.66 21.11
N TRP A 411 -10.18 -17.70 21.98
CA TRP A 411 -11.17 -17.14 22.92
C TRP A 411 -11.63 -15.74 22.50
N TRP A 412 -10.85 -15.06 21.69
CA TRP A 412 -11.13 -13.73 21.16
C TRP A 412 -11.69 -13.77 19.74
N GLY A 413 -12.96 -13.39 19.59
CA GLY A 413 -13.66 -13.37 18.31
C GLY A 413 -15.16 -13.62 18.47
N HIS A 414 -15.86 -13.76 17.34
CA HIS A 414 -17.26 -14.15 17.30
C HIS A 414 -17.39 -15.64 17.62
N GLN A 415 -17.92 -15.98 18.77
CA GLN A 415 -18.16 -17.37 19.14
C GLN A 415 -19.19 -18.00 18.20
N ILE A 416 -18.92 -19.23 17.76
CA ILE A 416 -19.79 -19.94 16.81
C ILE A 416 -21.18 -20.11 17.41
N PRO A 417 -22.26 -19.69 16.73
CA PRO A 417 -23.62 -19.69 17.25
C PRO A 417 -24.29 -21.07 17.09
N ILE A 418 -23.57 -22.11 17.52
CA ILE A 418 -24.05 -23.51 17.53
C ILE A 418 -24.04 -24.02 18.96
N TRP A 419 -25.11 -24.72 19.35
CA TRP A 419 -25.25 -25.44 20.60
C TRP A 419 -25.42 -26.92 20.32
N TYR A 420 -24.70 -27.75 21.01
CA TYR A 420 -24.76 -29.20 20.92
C TYR A 420 -25.77 -29.73 21.92
N CYS A 421 -26.67 -30.65 21.48
CA CYS A 421 -27.50 -31.44 22.34
C CYS A 421 -27.31 -32.94 22.04
N LEU A 422 -26.66 -33.63 22.91
CA LEU A 422 -26.36 -35.06 22.75
C LEU A 422 -27.49 -36.00 23.25
N THR A 423 -28.43 -35.49 24.07
CA THR A 423 -29.44 -36.28 24.76
C THR A 423 -30.86 -36.00 24.32
N CYS A 424 -31.14 -34.94 23.59
CA CYS A 424 -32.48 -34.56 23.14
C CYS A 424 -32.91 -35.33 21.88
N GLU A 425 -34.19 -35.48 21.73
CA GLU A 425 -34.82 -35.98 20.52
C GLU A 425 -35.40 -34.83 19.67
N ARG A 426 -35.70 -35.10 18.43
CA ARG A 426 -36.28 -34.09 17.51
C ARG A 426 -37.54 -33.44 18.08
N GLN A 427 -38.38 -34.20 18.81
CA GLN A 427 -39.62 -33.68 19.41
C GLN A 427 -39.34 -32.62 20.48
N ASP A 428 -38.25 -32.73 21.22
CA ASP A 428 -37.86 -31.76 22.25
C ASP A 428 -37.47 -30.43 21.63
N LEU A 429 -36.73 -30.48 20.51
CA LEU A 429 -36.37 -29.28 19.71
C LEU A 429 -37.60 -28.64 19.06
N GLU A 430 -38.51 -29.44 18.47
CA GLU A 430 -39.74 -28.94 17.89
C GLU A 430 -40.64 -28.29 18.95
N ALA A 431 -40.70 -28.85 20.18
CA ALA A 431 -41.46 -28.29 21.28
C ALA A 431 -40.86 -26.97 21.82
N ALA A 432 -39.56 -26.89 21.94
CA ALA A 432 -38.88 -25.67 22.44
C ALA A 432 -38.77 -24.58 21.39
N PHE A 433 -38.38 -24.92 20.17
CA PHE A 433 -37.94 -23.99 19.14
C PHE A 433 -38.81 -23.93 17.89
N GLY A 434 -39.79 -24.83 17.74
CA GLY A 434 -40.58 -24.93 16.50
C GLY A 434 -41.44 -23.71 16.13
N GLN A 435 -41.51 -22.69 17.00
CA GLN A 435 -42.20 -21.41 16.76
C GLN A 435 -41.20 -20.24 16.64
N ARG A 436 -39.93 -20.49 16.71
CA ARG A 436 -38.87 -19.49 16.62
C ARG A 436 -38.27 -19.46 15.22
N ASP A 437 -38.25 -18.29 14.58
CA ASP A 437 -37.68 -18.08 13.25
C ASP A 437 -36.17 -17.86 13.31
N ASP A 438 -35.63 -17.62 14.52
CA ASP A 438 -34.21 -17.33 14.80
C ASP A 438 -33.43 -18.60 15.28
N VAL A 439 -34.05 -19.78 15.24
CA VAL A 439 -33.43 -21.06 15.65
C VAL A 439 -33.71 -22.12 14.58
N CYS A 440 -32.65 -22.82 14.18
CA CYS A 440 -32.78 -24.01 13.32
C CYS A 440 -31.84 -25.12 13.81
N TRP A 441 -32.05 -26.39 13.38
CA TRP A 441 -31.21 -27.50 13.84
C TRP A 441 -31.04 -28.55 12.76
N HIS A 442 -29.92 -29.26 12.83
CA HIS A 442 -29.57 -30.42 12.00
C HIS A 442 -29.05 -31.57 12.89
N GLU A 443 -29.23 -32.81 12.45
CA GLU A 443 -28.66 -33.99 13.11
C GLU A 443 -27.15 -34.01 12.89
N ASP A 444 -26.35 -34.18 13.97
CA ASP A 444 -24.92 -34.42 13.88
C ASP A 444 -24.66 -35.87 13.49
N GLN A 445 -24.45 -36.10 12.20
CA GLN A 445 -24.28 -37.43 11.62
C GLN A 445 -22.90 -38.06 12.02
N GLU A 446 -21.93 -37.25 12.42
CA GLU A 446 -20.60 -37.76 12.76
C GLU A 446 -20.50 -38.11 14.26
N ASN A 447 -21.04 -37.26 15.14
CA ASN A 447 -20.87 -37.41 16.59
C ASN A 447 -22.18 -37.87 17.30
N GLY A 448 -23.29 -37.85 16.58
CA GLY A 448 -24.62 -38.09 17.13
C GLY A 448 -25.21 -36.89 17.88
N GLY A 449 -26.52 -36.88 18.08
CA GLY A 449 -27.26 -35.76 18.67
C GLY A 449 -27.61 -34.66 17.68
N TRP A 450 -27.74 -33.42 18.13
CA TRP A 450 -28.24 -32.31 17.36
C TRP A 450 -27.35 -31.10 17.45
N LEU A 451 -27.20 -30.44 16.31
CA LEU A 451 -26.58 -29.13 16.15
C LEU A 451 -27.71 -28.10 16.08
N VAL A 452 -27.80 -27.21 17.06
CA VAL A 452 -28.80 -26.15 17.17
C VAL A 452 -28.13 -24.82 16.87
N CYS A 453 -28.53 -24.16 15.78
CA CYS A 453 -28.03 -22.83 15.42
C CYS A 453 -29.03 -21.76 15.83
N ALA A 454 -28.55 -20.68 16.44
CA ALA A 454 -29.42 -19.57 16.85
C ALA A 454 -28.79 -18.20 16.59
N GLU A 455 -29.62 -17.23 16.20
CA GLU A 455 -29.18 -15.82 16.04
C GLU A 455 -29.00 -15.11 17.38
N THR A 456 -29.67 -15.61 18.44
CA THR A 456 -29.59 -15.13 19.81
C THR A 456 -28.98 -16.18 20.73
N ASP A 457 -28.46 -15.78 21.88
CA ASP A 457 -27.90 -16.73 22.84
C ASP A 457 -28.99 -17.63 23.42
N LEU A 458 -28.71 -18.92 23.46
CA LEU A 458 -29.57 -19.92 24.08
C LEU A 458 -29.10 -20.22 25.50
N ALA A 459 -30.04 -20.30 26.45
CA ALA A 459 -29.68 -20.76 27.79
C ALA A 459 -29.44 -22.30 27.81
N GLY A 460 -28.47 -22.77 28.53
CA GLY A 460 -28.12 -24.19 28.59
C GLY A 460 -29.26 -25.13 28.97
N ASN A 461 -30.32 -24.61 29.60
CA ASN A 461 -31.44 -25.36 30.09
C ASN A 461 -32.78 -25.08 29.34
N GLU A 462 -32.75 -24.44 28.17
CA GLU A 462 -33.97 -24.12 27.37
C GLU A 462 -34.78 -25.36 26.95
N LEU A 463 -34.13 -26.51 26.82
CA LEU A 463 -34.74 -27.79 26.53
C LEU A 463 -35.32 -28.53 27.77
N GLY A 464 -35.21 -27.87 28.95
CA GLY A 464 -35.63 -28.47 30.22
C GLY A 464 -34.49 -29.07 31.05
N ALA A 465 -34.80 -29.68 32.21
CA ALA A 465 -33.76 -30.11 33.14
C ALA A 465 -33.03 -31.41 32.72
N ASP A 466 -33.60 -32.15 31.80
CA ASP A 466 -33.08 -33.46 31.35
C ASP A 466 -32.10 -33.32 30.14
N HIS A 467 -32.00 -32.15 29.56
CA HIS A 467 -31.18 -31.88 28.35
C HIS A 467 -30.34 -30.65 28.56
N GLU A 468 -29.09 -30.70 28.13
CA GLU A 468 -28.12 -29.60 28.21
C GLU A 468 -27.73 -29.15 26.79
N LEU A 469 -27.80 -27.82 26.57
CA LEU A 469 -27.26 -27.15 25.38
C LEU A 469 -25.89 -26.61 25.72
N VAL A 470 -24.85 -27.09 25.02
CA VAL A 470 -23.48 -26.64 25.20
C VAL A 470 -23.04 -25.88 23.94
N GLN A 471 -22.73 -24.59 24.08
CA GLN A 471 -22.26 -23.81 22.96
C GLN A 471 -20.89 -24.25 22.49
N ASP A 472 -20.65 -24.22 21.18
CA ASP A 472 -19.33 -24.43 20.57
C ASP A 472 -18.32 -23.44 21.17
N GLU A 473 -17.13 -23.96 21.57
CA GLU A 473 -16.09 -23.14 22.19
C GLU A 473 -15.28 -22.31 21.20
N ASP A 474 -15.30 -22.71 19.93
CA ASP A 474 -14.54 -22.08 18.87
C ASP A 474 -15.13 -20.71 18.50
N VAL A 475 -14.29 -19.85 17.92
CA VAL A 475 -14.70 -18.59 17.32
C VAL A 475 -14.57 -18.65 15.80
N LEU A 476 -15.25 -17.74 15.11
CA LEU A 476 -15.15 -17.63 13.67
C LEU A 476 -13.84 -16.94 13.25
N ASP A 477 -13.35 -17.31 12.09
CA ASP A 477 -12.26 -16.66 11.39
C ASP A 477 -12.51 -15.15 11.27
N THR A 478 -11.50 -14.32 11.52
CA THR A 478 -11.54 -12.86 11.36
C THR A 478 -12.11 -12.45 9.99
N TRP A 479 -11.74 -13.17 8.94
CA TRP A 479 -12.19 -12.89 7.58
C TRP A 479 -13.68 -13.14 7.35
N PHE A 480 -14.34 -13.93 8.21
CA PHE A 480 -15.79 -14.13 8.15
C PHE A 480 -16.54 -12.83 8.50
N SER A 481 -16.18 -12.16 9.58
CA SER A 481 -16.78 -10.88 9.97
C SER A 481 -16.35 -9.72 9.07
N SER A 482 -15.07 -9.69 8.69
CA SER A 482 -14.51 -8.64 7.82
C SER A 482 -15.11 -8.68 6.41
N ALA A 483 -15.52 -9.86 5.93
CA ALA A 483 -16.20 -10.01 4.63
C ALA A 483 -17.59 -9.35 4.61
N LEU A 484 -18.23 -9.17 5.75
CA LEU A 484 -19.56 -8.55 5.86
C LEU A 484 -19.51 -7.01 5.95
N TRP A 485 -18.31 -6.45 6.05
CA TRP A 485 -18.07 -5.03 6.31
C TRP A 485 -18.88 -4.08 5.43
N PRO A 486 -19.03 -4.29 4.10
CA PRO A 486 -19.76 -3.37 3.24
C PRO A 486 -21.24 -3.20 3.57
N HIS A 487 -21.89 -4.21 4.17
CA HIS A 487 -23.32 -4.19 4.50
C HIS A 487 -23.58 -4.22 6.01
N SER A 488 -22.77 -4.90 6.79
CA SER A 488 -22.93 -4.95 8.26
C SER A 488 -22.83 -3.56 8.90
N THR A 489 -21.89 -2.72 8.42
CA THR A 489 -21.68 -1.36 8.93
C THR A 489 -22.80 -0.38 8.58
N LEU A 490 -23.59 -0.71 7.58
CA LEU A 490 -24.75 0.08 7.14
C LEU A 490 -26.06 -0.38 7.77
N GLY A 491 -26.02 -1.43 8.62
CA GLY A 491 -27.13 -1.86 9.44
C GLY A 491 -27.74 -3.22 9.07
N TRP A 492 -27.25 -3.89 8.01
CA TRP A 492 -27.74 -5.23 7.70
C TRP A 492 -27.57 -6.17 8.92
N PRO A 493 -28.56 -7.06 9.26
CA PRO A 493 -29.68 -7.54 8.43
C PRO A 493 -30.94 -6.66 8.42
N GLU A 494 -30.99 -5.57 9.19
CA GLU A 494 -32.12 -4.66 9.12
C GLU A 494 -32.09 -3.83 7.83
N SER A 495 -33.28 -3.49 7.30
CA SER A 495 -33.42 -2.51 6.21
C SER A 495 -33.27 -1.11 6.79
N THR A 496 -32.17 -0.42 6.48
CA THR A 496 -31.91 0.94 6.94
C THR A 496 -31.78 1.88 5.75
N GLU A 497 -32.14 3.16 5.94
CA GLU A 497 -31.94 4.20 4.91
C GLU A 497 -30.48 4.28 4.45
N SER A 498 -29.53 4.04 5.36
CA SER A 498 -28.10 4.03 5.06
C SER A 498 -27.72 2.85 4.16
N LEU A 499 -28.26 1.66 4.41
CA LEU A 499 -28.02 0.47 3.59
C LEU A 499 -28.61 0.66 2.18
N ASP A 500 -29.85 1.13 2.10
CA ASP A 500 -30.53 1.33 0.82
C ASP A 500 -29.86 2.39 -0.05
N TYR A 501 -29.18 3.37 0.55
CA TYR A 501 -28.56 4.48 -0.16
C TYR A 501 -27.08 4.25 -0.47
N PHE A 502 -26.27 3.76 0.50
CA PHE A 502 -24.82 3.65 0.39
C PHE A 502 -24.31 2.28 -0.10
N TYR A 503 -25.17 1.25 -0.19
CA TYR A 503 -24.85 -0.03 -0.78
C TYR A 503 -25.46 -0.15 -2.19
N PRO A 504 -24.72 -0.65 -3.21
CA PRO A 504 -23.32 -1.07 -3.18
C PRO A 504 -22.34 0.08 -3.07
N GLY A 505 -21.17 -0.18 -2.50
CA GLY A 505 -20.05 0.74 -2.46
C GLY A 505 -19.49 1.08 -3.85
N SER A 506 -18.81 2.22 -3.97
CA SER A 506 -18.29 2.69 -5.26
C SER A 506 -16.91 2.12 -5.59
N VAL A 507 -15.99 2.22 -4.65
CA VAL A 507 -14.63 1.71 -4.81
C VAL A 507 -14.07 1.17 -3.52
N LEU A 508 -13.39 0.04 -3.60
CA LEU A 508 -12.55 -0.51 -2.55
C LEU A 508 -11.08 -0.21 -2.87
N VAL A 509 -10.36 0.47 -1.99
CA VAL A 509 -8.93 0.72 -2.15
C VAL A 509 -8.16 -0.20 -1.21
N THR A 510 -7.31 -1.07 -1.75
CA THR A 510 -6.68 -2.13 -0.97
C THR A 510 -5.28 -2.50 -1.46
N SER A 511 -4.55 -3.31 -0.66
CA SER A 511 -3.30 -3.95 -1.06
C SER A 511 -3.57 -5.29 -1.75
N ARG A 512 -2.65 -5.69 -2.65
CA ARG A 512 -2.71 -7.00 -3.32
C ARG A 512 -2.71 -8.20 -2.36
N ASP A 513 -2.19 -8.04 -1.13
CA ASP A 513 -2.04 -9.14 -0.16
C ASP A 513 -3.38 -9.67 0.35
N ILE A 514 -4.42 -8.83 0.31
CA ILE A 514 -5.73 -9.18 0.85
C ILE A 514 -6.81 -9.32 -0.24
N ILE A 515 -6.40 -9.53 -1.51
CA ILE A 515 -7.34 -9.79 -2.59
C ILE A 515 -8.12 -11.08 -2.31
N THR A 516 -7.43 -12.16 -1.95
CA THR A 516 -8.04 -13.46 -1.64
C THR A 516 -8.68 -13.47 -0.26
N LEU A 517 -7.98 -12.91 0.73
CA LEU A 517 -8.42 -12.91 2.12
C LEU A 517 -9.66 -12.04 2.37
N TRP A 518 -9.77 -10.90 1.69
CA TRP A 518 -10.81 -9.91 1.97
C TRP A 518 -11.69 -9.59 0.76
N VAL A 519 -11.11 -9.16 -0.38
CA VAL A 519 -11.90 -8.72 -1.54
C VAL A 519 -12.82 -9.83 -2.05
N ALA A 520 -12.28 -11.02 -2.29
CA ALA A 520 -13.05 -12.16 -2.80
C ALA A 520 -14.15 -12.57 -1.83
N ARG A 521 -13.85 -12.60 -0.53
CA ARG A 521 -14.82 -12.95 0.52
C ARG A 521 -15.93 -11.90 0.68
N MET A 522 -15.61 -10.60 0.50
CA MET A 522 -16.65 -9.55 0.49
C MET A 522 -17.59 -9.69 -0.71
N VAL A 523 -17.07 -9.96 -1.91
CA VAL A 523 -17.90 -10.17 -3.10
C VAL A 523 -18.82 -11.38 -2.92
N LEU A 524 -18.26 -12.49 -2.45
CA LEU A 524 -19.00 -13.71 -2.14
C LEU A 524 -20.12 -13.45 -1.12
N SER A 525 -19.79 -12.81 0.01
CA SER A 525 -20.74 -12.54 1.10
C SER A 525 -21.80 -11.52 0.69
N GLY A 526 -21.41 -10.49 -0.09
CA GLY A 526 -22.35 -9.50 -0.61
C GLY A 526 -23.37 -10.11 -1.55
N LEU A 527 -22.94 -10.89 -2.53
CA LEU A 527 -23.85 -11.60 -3.44
C LEU A 527 -24.78 -12.56 -2.69
N TYR A 528 -24.26 -13.31 -1.70
CA TYR A 528 -25.06 -14.24 -0.92
C TYR A 528 -26.07 -13.55 0.00
N ASN A 529 -25.67 -12.50 0.72
CA ASN A 529 -26.52 -11.85 1.71
C ASN A 529 -27.48 -10.82 1.10
N MET A 530 -26.95 -10.00 0.16
CA MET A 530 -27.65 -8.85 -0.42
C MET A 530 -28.24 -9.13 -1.81
N GLY A 531 -27.74 -10.16 -2.51
CA GLY A 531 -28.09 -10.42 -3.90
C GLY A 531 -27.44 -9.44 -4.89
N ASP A 532 -26.49 -8.61 -4.44
CA ASP A 532 -25.80 -7.64 -5.26
C ASP A 532 -24.33 -7.53 -4.85
N ILE A 533 -23.48 -6.98 -5.75
CA ILE A 533 -22.05 -6.78 -5.51
C ILE A 533 -21.83 -5.79 -4.35
N PRO A 534 -20.76 -5.95 -3.54
CA PRO A 534 -20.49 -5.04 -2.44
C PRO A 534 -19.85 -3.71 -2.86
N PHE A 535 -19.22 -3.67 -4.03
CA PHE A 535 -18.60 -2.49 -4.66
C PHE A 535 -18.34 -2.76 -6.15
N SER A 536 -18.33 -1.69 -6.96
CA SER A 536 -18.12 -1.81 -8.41
C SER A 536 -16.64 -1.80 -8.82
N HIS A 537 -15.77 -1.10 -8.09
CA HIS A 537 -14.36 -0.98 -8.42
C HIS A 537 -13.47 -1.50 -7.28
N VAL A 538 -12.33 -2.10 -7.65
CA VAL A 538 -11.27 -2.50 -6.73
C VAL A 538 -9.97 -1.84 -7.19
N CYS A 539 -9.53 -0.83 -6.45
CA CYS A 539 -8.27 -0.14 -6.68
C CYS A 539 -7.16 -0.76 -5.83
N VAL A 540 -6.21 -1.44 -6.49
CA VAL A 540 -5.08 -2.11 -5.83
C VAL A 540 -3.85 -1.22 -5.92
N HIS A 541 -3.45 -0.63 -4.80
CA HIS A 541 -2.30 0.25 -4.72
C HIS A 541 -0.96 -0.53 -4.56
N PRO A 542 0.20 0.09 -4.92
CA PRO A 542 1.51 -0.49 -4.68
C PRO A 542 1.82 -0.62 -3.18
N LYS A 543 2.77 -1.49 -2.83
CA LYS A 543 3.28 -1.58 -1.45
C LYS A 543 4.35 -0.53 -1.18
N ILE A 544 4.42 -0.09 0.08
CA ILE A 544 5.61 0.60 0.59
C ILE A 544 6.50 -0.45 1.24
N LEU A 545 7.71 -0.57 0.69
CA LEU A 545 8.78 -1.43 1.19
C LEU A 545 9.80 -0.59 1.97
N ASP A 546 10.56 -1.21 2.85
CA ASP A 546 11.69 -0.55 3.50
C ASP A 546 12.81 -0.20 2.50
N GLY A 547 13.87 0.44 2.96
CA GLY A 547 15.02 0.82 2.13
C GLY A 547 15.75 -0.36 1.48
N PHE A 548 15.57 -1.57 2.01
CA PHE A 548 16.17 -2.81 1.50
C PHE A 548 15.24 -3.62 0.60
N GLY A 549 14.01 -3.12 0.35
CA GLY A 549 13.03 -3.74 -0.53
C GLY A 549 12.20 -4.83 0.13
N GLN A 550 12.12 -4.85 1.47
CA GLN A 550 11.31 -5.81 2.21
C GLN A 550 9.99 -5.19 2.69
N THR A 551 8.94 -6.01 2.74
CA THR A 551 7.65 -5.60 3.31
C THR A 551 7.81 -5.24 4.80
N MET A 552 7.22 -4.11 5.21
CA MET A 552 7.25 -3.67 6.60
C MET A 552 6.41 -4.59 7.48
N SER A 553 7.00 -5.06 8.59
CA SER A 553 6.31 -5.88 9.58
C SER A 553 6.87 -5.68 10.98
N LYS A 554 6.03 -5.94 12.00
CA LYS A 554 6.42 -5.88 13.41
C LYS A 554 7.53 -6.88 13.74
N SER A 555 7.46 -8.08 13.18
CA SER A 555 8.44 -9.14 13.40
C SER A 555 9.83 -8.82 12.88
N LYS A 556 9.94 -7.99 11.83
CA LYS A 556 11.22 -7.51 11.27
C LYS A 556 11.71 -6.23 11.95
N GLY A 557 10.83 -5.47 12.60
CA GLY A 557 11.16 -4.20 13.21
C GLY A 557 11.52 -3.10 12.20
N ASN A 558 11.06 -3.24 10.94
CA ASN A 558 11.41 -2.36 9.83
C ASN A 558 10.29 -1.35 9.45
N GLY A 559 9.31 -1.16 10.32
CA GLY A 559 8.22 -0.21 10.10
C GLY A 559 8.68 1.24 10.20
N VAL A 560 8.07 2.11 9.40
CA VAL A 560 8.25 3.56 9.45
C VAL A 560 6.96 4.19 9.98
N ASP A 561 7.08 4.96 11.07
CA ASP A 561 5.95 5.68 11.66
C ASP A 561 5.61 6.92 10.80
N PRO A 562 4.39 7.03 10.26
CA PRO A 562 3.99 8.19 9.51
C PRO A 562 3.99 9.48 10.35
N MET A 563 3.88 9.40 11.68
CA MET A 563 3.85 10.56 12.57
C MET A 563 5.19 11.30 12.56
N ASP A 564 6.32 10.59 12.57
CA ASP A 564 7.64 11.21 12.46
C ASP A 564 7.79 12.03 11.17
N LEU A 565 7.28 11.50 10.06
CA LEU A 565 7.34 12.18 8.77
C LEU A 565 6.40 13.40 8.73
N ILE A 566 5.20 13.29 9.33
CA ILE A 566 4.25 14.42 9.45
C ILE A 566 4.83 15.53 10.33
N ASP A 567 5.40 15.20 11.47
CA ASP A 567 6.04 16.15 12.37
C ASP A 567 7.21 16.90 11.68
N ARG A 568 7.94 16.20 10.83
CA ARG A 568 9.11 16.76 10.15
C ARG A 568 8.78 17.56 8.90
N TYR A 569 7.82 17.10 8.09
CA TYR A 569 7.55 17.64 6.75
C TYR A 569 6.17 18.31 6.63
N GLY A 570 5.24 18.02 7.52
CA GLY A 570 3.82 18.42 7.47
C GLY A 570 2.97 17.38 6.72
N ALA A 571 1.68 17.29 7.11
CA ALA A 571 0.75 16.31 6.54
C ALA A 571 0.57 16.48 5.02
N ASP A 572 0.44 17.71 4.51
CA ASP A 572 0.30 17.97 3.06
C ASP A 572 1.50 17.44 2.27
N ALA A 573 2.73 17.68 2.77
CA ALA A 573 3.95 17.22 2.11
C ALA A 573 4.02 15.69 2.08
N VAL A 574 3.62 15.03 3.16
CA VAL A 574 3.57 13.57 3.26
C VAL A 574 2.53 13.01 2.29
N ARG A 575 1.31 13.53 2.29
CA ARG A 575 0.22 13.12 1.39
C ARG A 575 0.58 13.31 -0.09
N PHE A 576 1.10 14.48 -0.44
CA PHE A 576 1.52 14.80 -1.81
C PHE A 576 2.60 13.83 -2.30
N THR A 577 3.62 13.59 -1.47
CA THR A 577 4.71 12.67 -1.82
C THR A 577 4.23 11.24 -1.98
N ILE A 578 3.40 10.75 -1.06
CA ILE A 578 2.79 9.41 -1.13
C ILE A 578 1.96 9.26 -2.41
N ALA A 579 1.08 10.21 -2.71
CA ALA A 579 0.26 10.17 -3.92
C ALA A 579 1.10 10.17 -5.19
N SER A 580 2.21 10.93 -5.22
CA SER A 580 3.13 10.97 -6.36
C SER A 580 3.90 9.66 -6.62
N PHE A 581 3.96 8.78 -5.62
CA PHE A 581 4.59 7.46 -5.72
C PHE A 581 3.60 6.33 -6.03
N ALA A 582 2.30 6.60 -5.93
CA ALA A 582 1.25 5.59 -6.09
C ALA A 582 0.99 5.27 -7.58
N GLY A 583 2.02 4.74 -8.26
CA GLY A 583 1.94 4.28 -9.64
C GLY A 583 1.45 2.82 -9.74
N GLU A 584 1.14 2.40 -10.96
CA GLU A 584 0.53 1.08 -11.22
C GLU A 584 1.53 -0.09 -11.18
N THR A 585 2.81 0.14 -11.48
CA THR A 585 3.72 -0.93 -11.90
C THR A 585 4.74 -1.36 -10.87
N GLN A 586 5.14 -0.50 -9.95
CA GLN A 586 6.26 -0.75 -9.04
C GLN A 586 5.89 -0.46 -7.59
N ASP A 587 6.42 -1.29 -6.68
CA ASP A 587 6.39 -1.02 -5.25
C ASP A 587 7.32 0.14 -4.90
N ILE A 588 7.00 0.82 -3.82
CA ILE A 588 7.66 2.04 -3.37
C ILE A 588 8.74 1.66 -2.36
N ARG A 589 10.03 1.77 -2.70
CA ARG A 589 11.11 1.66 -1.72
C ARG A 589 11.24 2.96 -0.93
N LEU A 590 11.25 2.86 0.39
CA LEU A 590 11.36 3.98 1.31
C LEU A 590 12.62 3.85 2.19
N PRO A 591 13.80 4.27 1.70
CA PRO A 591 14.98 4.39 2.54
C PRO A 591 14.77 5.49 3.57
N VAL A 592 15.14 5.20 4.83
CA VAL A 592 15.04 6.14 5.96
C VAL A 592 16.37 6.31 6.66
N GLY A 593 16.49 7.39 7.41
CA GLY A 593 17.56 7.63 8.35
C GLY A 593 16.99 8.09 9.69
N TYR A 594 17.87 8.29 10.65
CA TYR A 594 17.53 8.73 11.99
C TYR A 594 18.18 10.10 12.26
N GLU A 595 17.37 11.13 12.48
CA GLU A 595 17.85 12.48 12.79
C GLU A 595 18.24 12.58 14.25
N CYS A 596 19.48 12.96 14.52
CA CYS A 596 20.00 13.13 15.87
C CYS A 596 19.30 14.31 16.58
N PRO A 597 18.73 14.12 17.78
CA PRO A 597 18.01 15.19 18.48
C PRO A 597 18.93 16.35 18.95
N GLU A 598 20.25 16.14 18.97
CA GLU A 598 21.20 17.16 19.45
C GLU A 598 21.89 17.92 18.33
N CYS A 599 22.38 17.23 17.30
CA CYS A 599 23.18 17.88 16.24
C CYS A 599 22.49 17.91 14.87
N GLY A 600 21.32 17.32 14.72
CA GLY A 600 20.56 17.29 13.47
C GLY A 600 21.19 16.40 12.37
N HIS A 601 22.29 15.68 12.65
CA HIS A 601 22.88 14.76 11.68
C HIS A 601 21.95 13.57 11.43
N VAL A 602 21.76 13.22 10.17
CA VAL A 602 20.96 12.06 9.78
C VAL A 602 21.86 10.85 9.56
N THR A 603 21.68 9.83 10.39
CA THR A 603 22.38 8.53 10.25
C THR A 603 21.50 7.58 9.45
N ALA A 604 22.01 7.04 8.34
CA ALA A 604 21.26 6.12 7.49
C ALA A 604 20.89 4.81 8.25
N GLN A 605 19.71 4.27 7.97
CA GLN A 605 19.28 2.97 8.50
C GLN A 605 20.13 1.85 7.89
N GLU A 606 20.62 0.95 8.73
CA GLU A 606 21.28 -0.29 8.35
C GLU A 606 20.43 -1.49 8.80
N LEU A 607 20.66 -2.68 8.24
CA LEU A 607 19.92 -3.91 8.61
C LEU A 607 20.00 -4.23 10.12
N LYS A 608 21.14 -3.93 10.77
CA LYS A 608 21.29 -4.11 12.22
C LYS A 608 20.34 -3.27 13.08
N HIS A 609 19.79 -2.18 12.51
CA HIS A 609 18.82 -1.30 13.18
C HIS A 609 17.37 -1.82 13.04
N GLN A 610 17.13 -2.79 12.16
CA GLN A 610 15.83 -3.42 11.99
C GLN A 610 15.73 -4.62 12.95
N LYS A 611 15.13 -4.38 14.11
CA LYS A 611 14.98 -5.41 15.14
C LYS A 611 13.56 -5.39 15.69
N ALA A 612 12.98 -6.59 15.81
CA ALA A 612 11.83 -6.76 16.68
C ALA A 612 12.25 -6.51 18.14
N VAL A 613 11.40 -5.77 18.87
CA VAL A 613 11.64 -5.46 20.28
C VAL A 613 10.61 -6.22 21.11
N PRO A 614 10.99 -7.32 21.78
CA PRO A 614 10.11 -8.03 22.71
C PRO A 614 9.67 -7.13 23.86
N GLY A 615 8.50 -7.41 24.44
CA GLY A 615 8.02 -6.69 25.62
C GLY A 615 9.03 -6.79 26.78
N GLY A 616 9.24 -5.69 27.52
CA GLY A 616 10.19 -5.62 28.63
C GLY A 616 11.67 -5.62 28.29
N SER A 617 12.05 -5.72 26.99
CA SER A 617 13.44 -5.66 26.58
C SER A 617 13.95 -4.22 26.46
N GLU A 618 15.29 -4.06 26.54
CA GLU A 618 15.95 -2.76 26.35
C GLU A 618 15.65 -2.22 24.94
N LYS A 619 15.25 -0.94 24.87
CA LYS A 619 14.93 -0.28 23.60
C LYS A 619 16.19 -0.13 22.75
N PRO A 620 16.12 -0.40 21.44
CA PRO A 620 17.28 -0.30 20.57
C PRO A 620 17.76 1.14 20.43
N ARG A 621 19.08 1.30 20.27
CA ARG A 621 19.75 2.60 20.15
C ARG A 621 20.55 2.69 18.85
N ILE A 622 20.72 3.91 18.36
CA ILE A 622 21.54 4.24 17.19
C ILE A 622 22.62 5.24 17.57
N ASP A 623 23.84 5.00 17.09
CA ASP A 623 24.96 5.91 17.27
C ASP A 623 24.96 6.98 16.19
N CYS A 624 24.96 8.25 16.60
CA CYS A 624 24.99 9.37 15.67
C CYS A 624 26.34 9.48 14.98
N GLY A 625 26.37 9.42 13.64
CA GLY A 625 27.59 9.58 12.84
C GLY A 625 28.22 10.98 12.96
N GLY A 626 27.49 12.00 13.40
CA GLY A 626 27.98 13.38 13.55
C GLY A 626 28.58 13.68 14.90
N CYS A 627 27.87 13.40 16.01
CA CYS A 627 28.33 13.74 17.37
C CYS A 627 28.81 12.54 18.19
N GLY A 628 28.64 11.30 17.70
CA GLY A 628 29.08 10.07 18.37
C GLY A 628 28.25 9.66 19.58
N LYS A 629 27.14 10.37 19.88
CA LYS A 629 26.22 10.01 20.96
C LYS A 629 25.22 8.93 20.51
N SER A 630 24.72 8.14 21.45
CA SER A 630 23.79 7.05 21.23
C SER A 630 22.38 7.42 21.70
N TRP A 631 21.36 7.22 20.84
CA TRP A 631 19.99 7.62 21.10
C TRP A 631 19.03 6.46 20.86
N GLN A 632 17.95 6.36 21.65
CA GLN A 632 16.80 5.57 21.25
C GLN A 632 16.19 6.17 19.99
N TYR A 633 15.53 5.37 19.17
CA TYR A 633 14.89 5.82 17.94
C TYR A 633 13.41 5.43 17.90
N THR A 634 12.64 6.19 17.12
CA THR A 634 11.21 5.98 16.95
C THR A 634 10.90 4.71 16.14
N SER A 635 9.76 4.10 16.44
CA SER A 635 9.22 2.94 15.71
C SER A 635 7.70 2.88 15.91
N PRO A 636 6.93 2.43 14.92
CA PRO A 636 5.49 2.21 15.09
C PRO A 636 5.17 1.03 16.05
N TRP A 637 6.19 0.27 16.48
CA TRP A 637 6.02 -0.97 17.22
C TRP A 637 6.35 -0.91 18.71
N TYR A 638 6.97 0.17 19.17
CA TYR A 638 7.25 0.44 20.57
C TYR A 638 7.35 1.95 20.84
N ASP A 639 7.06 2.35 22.04
CA ASP A 639 7.28 3.71 22.49
C ASP A 639 8.66 3.83 23.15
N PRO A 640 9.46 4.87 22.82
CA PRO A 640 10.70 5.15 23.55
C PRO A 640 10.46 5.40 25.05
N ASP A 641 11.52 5.33 25.85
CA ASP A 641 11.42 5.59 27.28
C ASP A 641 11.07 7.06 27.56
N GLU A 642 10.18 7.28 28.53
CA GLU A 642 9.68 8.62 28.84
C GLU A 642 10.82 9.54 29.31
N GLY A 643 10.91 10.72 28.68
CA GLY A 643 11.89 11.77 29.04
C GLY A 643 13.27 11.60 28.36
N GLU A 644 13.55 10.51 27.64
CA GLU A 644 14.76 10.40 26.82
C GLU A 644 14.63 11.16 25.50
N PRO A 645 15.69 11.90 25.05
CA PRO A 645 15.73 12.42 23.69
C PRO A 645 15.76 11.28 22.66
N VAL A 646 14.97 11.39 21.61
CA VAL A 646 14.77 10.33 20.64
C VAL A 646 15.24 10.74 19.25
N ALA A 647 15.98 9.86 18.56
CA ALA A 647 16.29 10.01 17.14
C ALA A 647 15.05 9.65 16.32
N ARG A 648 14.49 10.63 15.59
CA ARG A 648 13.28 10.45 14.78
C ARG A 648 13.60 9.91 13.40
N MET A 649 12.72 9.10 12.86
CA MET A 649 12.85 8.66 11.49
C MET A 649 12.59 9.80 10.52
N VAL A 650 13.43 9.91 9.49
CA VAL A 650 13.29 10.85 8.39
C VAL A 650 13.53 10.16 7.06
N ALA A 651 12.89 10.65 6.01
CA ALA A 651 13.08 10.15 4.66
C ALA A 651 13.22 11.32 3.69
N GLU A 652 14.37 11.48 3.07
CA GLU A 652 14.73 12.61 2.22
C GLU A 652 13.75 12.83 1.05
N ARG A 653 13.13 11.73 0.57
CA ARG A 653 12.12 11.80 -0.49
C ARG A 653 10.95 12.75 -0.19
N PHE A 654 10.60 12.96 1.08
CA PHE A 654 9.51 13.85 1.49
C PHE A 654 9.88 15.34 1.47
N GLU A 655 11.16 15.65 1.31
CA GLU A 655 11.59 17.04 1.10
C GLU A 655 11.01 17.65 -0.18
N ALA A 656 10.82 16.84 -1.21
CA ALA A 656 10.20 17.30 -2.46
C ALA A 656 8.78 17.84 -2.23
N GLY A 657 7.95 17.11 -1.44
CA GLY A 657 6.61 17.57 -1.07
C GLY A 657 6.62 18.83 -0.21
N ARG A 658 7.53 18.92 0.79
CA ARG A 658 7.71 20.13 1.60
C ARG A 658 8.13 21.33 0.75
N ASN A 659 9.06 21.13 -0.17
CA ASN A 659 9.53 22.18 -1.05
C ASN A 659 8.41 22.64 -2.01
N PHE A 660 7.59 21.72 -2.50
CA PHE A 660 6.41 22.04 -3.30
C PHE A 660 5.42 22.91 -2.51
N CYS A 661 5.04 22.53 -1.31
CA CYS A 661 4.15 23.32 -0.45
C CYS A 661 4.73 24.72 -0.16
N ASN A 662 6.02 24.83 0.16
CA ASN A 662 6.68 26.11 0.39
C ASN A 662 6.71 26.98 -0.87
N LYS A 663 6.97 26.41 -2.03
CA LYS A 663 6.96 27.16 -3.30
C LYS A 663 5.57 27.67 -3.63
N PHE A 664 4.56 26.81 -3.51
CA PHE A 664 3.17 27.17 -3.74
C PHE A 664 2.68 28.26 -2.77
N TRP A 665 3.03 28.14 -1.48
CA TRP A 665 2.77 29.18 -0.47
C TRP A 665 3.34 30.55 -0.89
N ASN A 666 4.60 30.58 -1.31
CA ASN A 666 5.25 31.82 -1.71
C ASN A 666 4.65 32.40 -3.00
N ALA A 667 4.25 31.56 -3.94
CA ALA A 667 3.57 31.95 -5.17
C ALA A 667 2.21 32.59 -4.87
N ALA A 668 1.39 31.92 -4.01
CA ALA A 668 0.11 32.43 -3.57
C ALA A 668 0.24 33.74 -2.78
N ARG A 669 1.26 33.82 -1.90
CA ARG A 669 1.59 35.05 -1.17
C ARG A 669 1.94 36.20 -2.14
N PHE A 670 2.77 35.92 -3.16
CA PHE A 670 3.08 36.93 -4.19
C PHE A 670 1.82 37.37 -4.90
N ALA A 671 0.96 36.45 -5.31
CA ALA A 671 -0.31 36.77 -5.97
C ALA A 671 -1.15 37.71 -5.10
N MET A 672 -1.41 37.33 -3.84
CA MET A 672 -2.26 38.10 -2.94
C MET A 672 -1.69 39.52 -2.64
N LEU A 673 -0.36 39.68 -2.54
CA LEU A 673 0.26 41.00 -2.34
C LEU A 673 0.09 41.97 -3.52
N ASN A 674 -0.29 41.46 -4.69
CA ASN A 674 -0.54 42.25 -5.91
C ASN A 674 -2.03 42.43 -6.22
N LEU A 675 -2.94 42.15 -5.26
CA LEU A 675 -4.40 42.27 -5.42
C LEU A 675 -4.97 43.61 -4.87
N GLU A 676 -4.17 44.57 -4.52
CA GLU A 676 -4.69 45.88 -4.14
C GLU A 676 -5.50 46.47 -5.28
N GLY A 677 -6.77 46.84 -5.00
CA GLY A 677 -7.70 47.35 -6.01
C GLY A 677 -8.33 46.27 -6.89
N TYR A 678 -8.25 44.99 -6.51
CA TYR A 678 -8.94 43.91 -7.24
C TYR A 678 -10.44 44.13 -7.30
N GLU A 679 -10.99 44.05 -8.52
CA GLU A 679 -12.42 44.11 -8.81
C GLU A 679 -12.83 42.83 -9.53
N PRO A 680 -13.81 42.05 -9.00
CA PRO A 680 -14.32 40.87 -9.69
C PRO A 680 -14.98 41.26 -11.02
N GLY A 681 -14.85 40.41 -12.02
CA GLY A 681 -15.45 40.62 -13.34
C GLY A 681 -15.15 39.44 -14.27
N SER A 682 -16.03 39.24 -15.26
CA SER A 682 -15.82 38.22 -16.28
C SER A 682 -14.58 38.53 -17.08
N LEU A 683 -13.87 37.47 -17.48
CA LEU A 683 -12.75 37.61 -18.42
C LEU A 683 -13.26 37.87 -19.84
N PRO A 684 -12.51 38.64 -20.67
CA PRO A 684 -12.72 38.66 -22.12
C PRO A 684 -12.69 37.25 -22.71
N ALA A 685 -13.29 37.06 -23.88
CA ALA A 685 -13.24 35.77 -24.55
C ALA A 685 -11.78 35.41 -24.88
N ILE A 686 -11.40 34.13 -24.63
CA ILE A 686 -10.03 33.66 -24.88
C ILE A 686 -9.61 33.82 -26.37
N SER A 687 -10.59 33.76 -27.29
CA SER A 687 -10.38 34.01 -28.73
C SER A 687 -10.17 35.47 -29.05
N ASP A 688 -10.46 36.39 -28.12
CA ASP A 688 -10.31 37.83 -28.32
C ASP A 688 -8.86 38.25 -28.02
N SER A 689 -8.08 38.46 -29.08
CA SER A 689 -6.68 38.87 -28.96
C SER A 689 -6.52 40.30 -28.42
N ASP A 690 -7.56 41.11 -28.44
CA ASP A 690 -7.50 42.50 -28.00
C ASP A 690 -7.88 42.63 -26.51
N GLY A 691 -8.51 41.59 -25.92
CA GLY A 691 -8.97 41.62 -24.53
C GLY A 691 -8.02 40.91 -23.52
N LEU A 692 -7.38 39.81 -23.89
CA LEU A 692 -6.45 39.06 -23.03
C LEU A 692 -5.03 39.13 -23.59
N ALA A 693 -4.07 39.40 -22.73
CA ALA A 693 -2.65 39.26 -23.07
C ALA A 693 -2.33 37.80 -23.46
N ILE A 694 -1.30 37.65 -24.30
CA ILE A 694 -0.96 36.32 -24.84
C ILE A 694 -0.58 35.34 -23.72
N GLU A 695 0.11 35.78 -22.66
CA GLU A 695 0.46 34.97 -21.49
C GLU A 695 -0.78 34.58 -20.67
N ASP A 696 -1.84 35.42 -20.62
CA ASP A 696 -3.08 35.09 -19.95
C ASP A 696 -3.84 33.98 -20.69
N ARG A 697 -3.89 34.09 -22.01
CA ARG A 697 -4.49 33.07 -22.89
C ARG A 697 -3.74 31.73 -22.74
N TRP A 698 -2.41 31.78 -22.71
CA TRP A 698 -1.58 30.61 -22.55
C TRP A 698 -1.83 29.90 -21.21
N ILE A 699 -1.79 30.62 -20.08
CA ILE A 699 -1.98 29.98 -18.77
C ILE A 699 -3.40 29.43 -18.60
N LEU A 700 -4.42 30.06 -19.19
CA LEU A 700 -5.80 29.58 -19.20
C LEU A 700 -5.95 28.32 -20.07
N SER A 701 -5.30 28.24 -21.24
CA SER A 701 -5.22 27.02 -22.05
C SER A 701 -4.57 25.88 -21.30
N ARG A 702 -3.42 26.13 -20.71
CA ARG A 702 -2.69 25.13 -19.90
C ARG A 702 -3.48 24.65 -18.69
N LEU A 703 -4.19 25.57 -18.00
CA LEU A 703 -5.06 25.23 -16.87
C LEU A 703 -6.22 24.33 -17.30
N ALA A 704 -6.91 24.66 -18.39
CA ALA A 704 -8.02 23.85 -18.90
C ALA A 704 -7.56 22.42 -19.24
N ARG A 705 -6.44 22.31 -19.97
CA ARG A 705 -5.82 21.01 -20.27
C ARG A 705 -5.43 20.25 -19.02
N THR A 706 -4.78 20.91 -18.06
CA THR A 706 -4.35 20.31 -16.79
C THR A 706 -5.55 19.80 -15.99
N ALA A 707 -6.60 20.58 -15.84
CA ALA A 707 -7.81 20.20 -15.11
C ALA A 707 -8.47 18.95 -15.72
N ALA A 708 -8.61 18.92 -17.07
CA ALA A 708 -9.16 17.79 -17.79
C ALA A 708 -8.30 16.52 -17.63
N GLN A 709 -6.97 16.65 -17.74
CA GLN A 709 -6.04 15.53 -17.56
C GLN A 709 -6.06 14.99 -16.14
N VAL A 710 -6.04 15.86 -15.13
CA VAL A 710 -6.10 15.45 -13.71
C VAL A 710 -7.39 14.71 -13.43
N THR A 711 -8.54 15.22 -13.88
CA THR A 711 -9.84 14.55 -13.73
C THR A 711 -9.82 13.17 -14.40
N SER A 712 -9.31 13.07 -15.63
CA SER A 712 -9.19 11.81 -16.34
C SER A 712 -8.25 10.79 -15.65
N TYR A 713 -7.17 11.24 -15.01
CA TYR A 713 -6.28 10.37 -14.24
C TYR A 713 -6.95 9.90 -12.95
N LEU A 714 -7.67 10.77 -12.24
CA LEU A 714 -8.40 10.41 -11.03
C LEU A 714 -9.53 9.41 -11.30
N ASP A 715 -10.27 9.54 -12.42
CA ASP A 715 -11.29 8.57 -12.84
C ASP A 715 -10.72 7.18 -13.12
N ARG A 716 -9.43 7.09 -13.43
CA ARG A 716 -8.71 5.83 -13.67
C ARG A 716 -7.83 5.40 -12.50
N TYR A 717 -7.90 6.08 -11.37
CA TYR A 717 -7.08 5.83 -10.17
C TYR A 717 -5.56 5.93 -10.42
N GLN A 718 -5.14 6.78 -11.37
CA GLN A 718 -3.73 7.04 -11.72
C GLN A 718 -3.21 8.24 -10.91
N PHE A 719 -3.05 8.05 -9.60
CA PHE A 719 -2.76 9.12 -8.64
C PHE A 719 -1.40 9.78 -8.87
N ASP A 720 -0.39 8.99 -9.24
CA ASP A 720 0.95 9.49 -9.56
C ASP A 720 0.93 10.44 -10.76
N GLN A 721 0.16 10.10 -11.80
CA GLN A 721 0.01 10.94 -13.00
C GLN A 721 -0.73 12.23 -12.66
N ALA A 722 -1.84 12.14 -11.92
CA ALA A 722 -2.60 13.31 -11.47
C ALA A 722 -1.72 14.27 -10.65
N THR A 723 -0.99 13.73 -9.65
CA THR A 723 -0.13 14.51 -8.77
C THR A 723 1.05 15.13 -9.52
N ARG A 724 1.66 14.39 -10.46
CA ARG A 724 2.76 14.88 -11.30
C ARG A 724 2.30 16.02 -12.21
N THR A 725 1.17 15.86 -12.88
CA THR A 725 0.58 16.88 -13.75
C THR A 725 0.29 18.16 -12.98
N LEU A 726 -0.31 18.05 -11.78
CA LEU A 726 -0.54 19.20 -10.89
C LEU A 726 0.77 19.87 -10.45
N ARG A 727 1.79 19.08 -10.08
CA ARG A 727 3.09 19.61 -9.72
C ARG A 727 3.73 20.38 -10.85
N ASP A 728 3.74 19.80 -12.04
CA ASP A 728 4.42 20.36 -13.20
C ASP A 728 3.73 21.65 -13.65
N PHE A 729 2.41 21.69 -13.71
CA PHE A 729 1.67 22.93 -13.98
C PHE A 729 1.91 23.98 -12.88
N THR A 730 1.76 23.61 -11.61
CA THR A 730 1.90 24.57 -10.50
C THR A 730 3.31 25.12 -10.41
N TRP A 731 4.33 24.24 -10.44
CA TRP A 731 5.72 24.65 -10.24
C TRP A 731 6.32 25.29 -11.49
N ASN A 732 6.29 24.53 -12.61
CA ASN A 732 7.03 24.94 -13.80
C ASN A 732 6.29 26.01 -14.60
N GLU A 733 4.94 25.93 -14.72
CA GLU A 733 4.19 26.85 -15.59
C GLU A 733 3.66 28.06 -14.82
N PHE A 734 2.91 27.85 -13.73
CA PHE A 734 2.36 28.95 -12.94
C PHE A 734 3.46 29.73 -12.19
N CYS A 735 4.26 29.04 -11.37
CA CYS A 735 5.25 29.72 -10.52
C CYS A 735 6.46 30.25 -11.29
N ASP A 736 7.06 29.46 -12.20
CA ASP A 736 8.34 29.81 -12.83
C ASP A 736 8.16 30.66 -14.09
N TRP A 737 7.01 30.57 -14.74
CA TRP A 737 6.76 31.33 -15.97
C TRP A 737 5.66 32.37 -15.81
N TYR A 738 4.40 31.99 -15.54
CA TYR A 738 3.29 32.93 -15.57
C TYR A 738 3.47 34.11 -14.59
N LEU A 739 3.82 33.80 -13.33
CA LEU A 739 4.04 34.82 -12.33
C LEU A 739 5.13 35.86 -12.75
N GLU A 740 6.17 35.39 -13.43
CA GLU A 740 7.24 36.27 -13.90
C GLU A 740 6.77 37.10 -15.10
N MET A 741 5.97 36.52 -16.03
CA MET A 741 5.44 37.19 -17.21
C MET A 741 4.47 38.32 -16.84
N VAL A 742 3.66 38.13 -15.80
CA VAL A 742 2.60 39.07 -15.43
C VAL A 742 3.11 40.22 -14.52
N LYS A 743 4.32 40.11 -13.94
CA LYS A 743 4.91 41.12 -13.02
C LYS A 743 4.85 42.56 -13.57
N PRO A 744 5.23 42.86 -14.81
CA PRO A 744 5.20 44.24 -15.33
C PRO A 744 3.81 44.86 -15.23
N ARG A 745 2.76 44.11 -15.58
CA ARG A 745 1.37 44.60 -15.50
C ARG A 745 0.87 44.77 -14.07
N LEU A 746 1.39 44.01 -13.10
CA LEU A 746 0.96 44.05 -11.71
C LEU A 746 1.69 45.11 -10.88
N GLN A 747 2.99 45.35 -11.17
CA GLN A 747 3.92 46.12 -10.31
C GLN A 747 4.35 47.46 -10.90
N ASP A 748 4.19 47.70 -12.20
CA ASP A 748 4.53 48.98 -12.82
C ASP A 748 3.41 49.99 -12.53
N GLU A 749 3.72 51.09 -11.84
CA GLU A 749 2.77 52.16 -11.57
C GLU A 749 2.27 52.87 -12.86
N ALA A 750 3.04 52.76 -13.95
CA ALA A 750 2.69 53.30 -15.26
C ALA A 750 1.88 52.30 -16.10
N ALA A 751 1.63 51.10 -15.65
CA ALA A 751 0.82 50.10 -16.34
C ALA A 751 -0.63 50.58 -16.52
N ASP A 752 -1.23 50.23 -17.66
CA ASP A 752 -2.64 50.50 -17.90
C ASP A 752 -3.53 49.85 -16.82
N PRO A 753 -4.39 50.67 -16.16
CA PRO A 753 -5.26 50.10 -15.10
C PRO A 753 -6.19 48.99 -15.56
N GLU A 754 -6.64 49.01 -16.81
CA GLU A 754 -7.49 47.94 -17.37
C GLU A 754 -6.69 46.66 -17.57
N ALA A 755 -5.50 46.73 -18.17
CA ALA A 755 -4.59 45.62 -18.34
C ALA A 755 -4.17 45.00 -16.96
N ARG A 756 -3.95 45.84 -15.94
CA ARG A 756 -3.71 45.40 -14.55
C ARG A 756 -4.91 44.67 -13.98
N GLY A 757 -6.12 45.20 -14.13
CA GLY A 757 -7.36 44.58 -13.64
C GLY A 757 -7.60 43.21 -14.29
N ILE A 758 -7.36 43.06 -15.59
CA ILE A 758 -7.44 41.77 -16.30
C ILE A 758 -6.39 40.81 -15.75
N ALA A 759 -5.14 41.24 -15.59
CA ALA A 759 -4.08 40.42 -15.02
C ALA A 759 -4.42 39.92 -13.62
N GLN A 760 -4.99 40.77 -12.74
CA GLN A 760 -5.45 40.38 -11.42
C GLN A 760 -6.57 39.33 -11.46
N ARG A 761 -7.55 39.48 -12.35
CA ARG A 761 -8.66 38.54 -12.53
C ARG A 761 -8.17 37.16 -12.99
N VAL A 762 -7.26 37.10 -13.97
CA VAL A 762 -6.66 35.86 -14.44
C VAL A 762 -5.85 35.23 -13.32
N LEU A 763 -5.01 35.99 -12.64
CA LEU A 763 -4.17 35.51 -11.52
C LEU A 763 -5.02 34.90 -10.39
N VAL A 764 -6.08 35.58 -9.98
CA VAL A 764 -7.01 35.12 -8.94
C VAL A 764 -7.74 33.86 -9.41
N GLY A 765 -8.22 33.85 -10.67
CA GLY A 765 -8.94 32.71 -11.22
C GLY A 765 -8.06 31.46 -11.33
N VAL A 766 -6.81 31.58 -11.78
CA VAL A 766 -5.86 30.47 -11.84
C VAL A 766 -5.49 29.99 -10.45
N LEU A 767 -5.29 30.89 -9.48
CA LEU A 767 -5.00 30.50 -8.08
C LEU A 767 -6.19 29.80 -7.44
N ASP A 768 -7.43 30.28 -7.62
CA ASP A 768 -8.65 29.61 -7.17
C ASP A 768 -8.75 28.19 -7.72
N ALA A 769 -8.51 28.04 -9.03
CA ALA A 769 -8.53 26.74 -9.70
C ALA A 769 -7.46 25.79 -9.15
N LEU A 770 -6.24 26.28 -8.94
CA LEU A 770 -5.16 25.47 -8.33
C LEU A 770 -5.50 25.02 -6.92
N LEU A 771 -6.11 25.90 -6.10
CA LEU A 771 -6.54 25.55 -4.75
C LEU A 771 -7.57 24.41 -4.77
N ARG A 772 -8.53 24.44 -5.69
CA ARG A 772 -9.51 23.35 -5.88
C ARG A 772 -8.85 22.07 -6.34
N LEU A 773 -7.98 22.11 -7.34
CA LEU A 773 -7.29 20.93 -7.87
C LEU A 773 -6.35 20.26 -6.85
N LEU A 774 -5.71 21.06 -6.00
CA LEU A 774 -4.77 20.59 -4.98
C LEU A 774 -5.46 20.14 -3.68
N ALA A 775 -6.67 20.63 -3.38
CA ALA A 775 -7.38 20.35 -2.13
C ALA A 775 -7.53 18.86 -1.79
N PRO A 776 -7.80 17.94 -2.73
CA PRO A 776 -7.85 16.52 -2.41
C PRO A 776 -6.51 15.96 -1.92
N THR A 777 -5.40 16.45 -2.47
CA THR A 777 -4.05 15.94 -2.17
C THR A 777 -3.40 16.66 -1.00
N THR A 778 -3.49 18.01 -0.98
CA THR A 778 -2.88 18.90 0.03
C THR A 778 -3.94 19.79 0.70
N PRO A 779 -4.84 19.19 1.51
CA PRO A 779 -6.04 19.88 1.99
C PRO A 779 -5.76 21.04 2.92
N PHE A 780 -4.74 20.98 3.76
CA PHE A 780 -4.50 21.99 4.80
C PHE A 780 -3.92 23.28 4.23
N ILE A 781 -2.94 23.20 3.34
CA ILE A 781 -2.39 24.38 2.67
C ILE A 781 -3.43 24.98 1.70
N ALA A 782 -4.22 24.14 1.03
CA ALA A 782 -5.26 24.60 0.14
C ALA A 782 -6.34 25.40 0.91
N GLU A 783 -6.80 24.89 2.07
CA GLU A 783 -7.76 25.60 2.92
C GLU A 783 -7.17 26.89 3.49
N GLU A 784 -5.95 26.86 4.00
CA GLU A 784 -5.28 28.02 4.56
C GLU A 784 -5.18 29.16 3.54
N LEU A 785 -4.77 28.82 2.30
CA LEU A 785 -4.68 29.79 1.23
C LEU A 785 -6.06 30.21 0.70
N TRP A 786 -7.05 29.29 0.71
CA TRP A 786 -8.43 29.58 0.30
C TRP A 786 -9.05 30.68 1.16
N GLN A 787 -8.91 30.55 2.48
CA GLN A 787 -9.45 31.51 3.43
C GLN A 787 -8.72 32.87 3.35
N ARG A 788 -7.40 32.85 3.18
CA ARG A 788 -6.62 34.09 3.00
C ARG A 788 -6.95 34.79 1.69
N LEU A 789 -7.12 34.03 0.60
CA LEU A 789 -7.51 34.62 -0.67
C LEU A 789 -8.92 35.22 -0.62
N ALA A 790 -9.83 34.66 0.17
CA ALA A 790 -11.18 35.20 0.36
C ALA A 790 -11.20 36.59 1.01
N GLU A 791 -10.18 36.96 1.81
CA GLU A 791 -10.04 38.30 2.36
C GLU A 791 -9.79 39.36 1.26
N TRP A 792 -9.16 38.98 0.15
CA TRP A 792 -8.82 39.87 -0.98
C TRP A 792 -9.81 39.76 -2.14
N ALA A 793 -10.30 38.56 -2.39
CA ALA A 793 -11.16 38.23 -3.52
C ALA A 793 -12.35 37.37 -3.07
N PRO A 794 -13.33 37.95 -2.37
CA PRO A 794 -14.52 37.23 -1.88
C PRO A 794 -15.45 36.76 -3.01
N GLU A 795 -15.34 37.38 -4.18
CA GLU A 795 -15.97 36.94 -5.44
C GLU A 795 -14.86 36.61 -6.43
N ARG A 796 -14.82 35.37 -6.87
CA ARG A 796 -13.79 34.86 -7.80
C ARG A 796 -14.24 33.57 -8.46
N GLY A 797 -13.41 33.05 -9.34
CA GLY A 797 -13.64 31.79 -10.07
C GLY A 797 -13.59 31.95 -11.57
N LEU A 798 -13.52 30.85 -12.28
CA LEU A 798 -13.47 30.77 -13.74
C LEU A 798 -14.59 29.87 -14.25
N PRO A 799 -15.17 30.11 -15.41
CA PRO A 799 -14.95 31.28 -16.30
C PRO A 799 -15.62 32.58 -15.81
N VAL A 800 -16.55 32.50 -14.89
CA VAL A 800 -17.30 33.64 -14.35
C VAL A 800 -17.12 33.69 -12.83
N PRO A 801 -16.77 34.85 -12.25
CA PRO A 801 -16.65 34.99 -10.82
C PRO A 801 -18.00 34.83 -10.12
N GLY A 802 -17.93 34.24 -8.92
CA GLY A 802 -19.07 34.09 -8.01
C GLY A 802 -18.64 34.15 -6.54
N PRO A 803 -19.59 34.15 -5.61
CA PRO A 803 -19.29 34.05 -4.18
C PRO A 803 -18.49 32.79 -3.89
N VAL A 804 -17.43 32.91 -3.08
CA VAL A 804 -16.62 31.75 -2.74
C VAL A 804 -17.33 30.87 -1.72
N ALA A 805 -17.13 29.55 -1.83
CA ALA A 805 -17.56 28.61 -0.82
C ALA A 805 -16.84 28.88 0.51
N GLU A 806 -17.50 28.62 1.64
CA GLU A 806 -16.96 28.82 3.02
C GLU A 806 -15.70 28.00 3.30
N SER A 807 -15.48 26.92 2.54
CA SER A 807 -14.30 26.06 2.59
C SER A 807 -13.98 25.54 1.21
N VAL A 808 -12.71 25.32 0.89
CA VAL A 808 -12.30 24.67 -0.37
C VAL A 808 -12.88 23.26 -0.50
N MET A 809 -13.14 22.57 0.61
CA MET A 809 -13.81 21.26 0.62
C MET A 809 -15.26 21.30 0.12
N ARG A 810 -15.91 22.45 0.18
CA ARG A 810 -17.31 22.67 -0.28
C ARG A 810 -17.36 23.35 -1.64
N ALA A 811 -16.20 23.71 -2.19
CA ALA A 811 -16.11 24.27 -3.53
C ALA A 811 -16.37 23.17 -4.56
N GLU A 812 -17.04 23.53 -5.65
CA GLU A 812 -17.28 22.61 -6.77
C GLU A 812 -15.97 22.28 -7.49
N TRP A 813 -15.85 21.04 -8.00
CA TRP A 813 -14.77 20.64 -8.86
C TRP A 813 -14.80 21.46 -10.15
N LEU A 814 -13.63 21.65 -10.77
CA LEU A 814 -13.52 22.50 -11.94
C LEU A 814 -14.14 21.86 -13.20
N ASP A 815 -14.95 22.65 -13.87
CA ASP A 815 -15.44 22.36 -15.21
C ASP A 815 -15.09 23.58 -16.10
N LEU A 816 -13.95 23.50 -16.79
CA LEU A 816 -13.45 24.57 -17.64
C LEU A 816 -13.81 24.28 -19.10
N PRO A 817 -14.15 25.34 -19.88
CA PRO A 817 -14.55 25.17 -21.29
C PRO A 817 -13.45 24.50 -22.11
N GLU A 818 -13.77 23.42 -22.83
CA GLU A 818 -12.83 22.68 -23.69
C GLU A 818 -12.22 23.59 -24.78
N GLN A 819 -12.98 24.57 -25.28
CA GLN A 819 -12.50 25.55 -26.28
C GLN A 819 -11.39 26.47 -25.74
N TRP A 820 -11.06 26.44 -24.46
CA TRP A 820 -9.91 27.17 -23.91
C TRP A 820 -8.59 26.52 -24.29
N HIS A 821 -8.58 25.25 -24.64
CA HIS A 821 -7.39 24.52 -25.05
C HIS A 821 -6.97 24.98 -26.46
N ASP A 822 -5.78 25.60 -26.58
CA ASP A 822 -5.19 26.12 -27.80
C ASP A 822 -3.77 25.57 -28.01
N GLU A 823 -3.68 24.43 -28.73
CA GLU A 823 -2.40 23.76 -29.00
C GLU A 823 -1.40 24.64 -29.75
N ALA A 824 -1.87 25.49 -30.65
CA ALA A 824 -0.99 26.36 -31.41
C ALA A 824 -0.35 27.43 -30.51
N LEU A 825 -1.13 27.98 -29.59
CA LEU A 825 -0.63 28.92 -28.58
C LEU A 825 0.35 28.24 -27.61
N GLU A 826 0.05 27.02 -27.16
CA GLU A 826 0.95 26.24 -26.27
C GLU A 826 2.28 25.98 -26.97
N ALA A 827 2.29 25.55 -28.22
CA ALA A 827 3.50 25.32 -29.00
C ALA A 827 4.32 26.63 -29.23
N ARG A 828 3.65 27.77 -29.33
CA ARG A 828 4.30 29.10 -29.40
C ARG A 828 5.06 29.38 -28.08
N PHE A 829 4.43 29.13 -26.92
CA PHE A 829 5.06 29.36 -25.64
C PHE A 829 6.20 28.37 -25.35
N GLU A 830 6.11 27.14 -25.80
CA GLU A 830 7.20 26.16 -25.69
C GLU A 830 8.45 26.68 -26.42
N ARG A 831 8.32 27.17 -27.65
CA ARG A 831 9.41 27.82 -28.40
C ARG A 831 9.98 29.05 -27.67
N LEU A 832 9.11 29.92 -27.13
CA LEU A 832 9.53 31.06 -26.31
C LEU A 832 10.39 30.60 -25.10
N GLN A 833 9.93 29.59 -24.40
CA GLN A 833 10.62 29.06 -23.21
C GLN A 833 11.97 28.47 -23.58
N GLU A 834 12.06 27.69 -24.65
CA GLU A 834 13.33 27.14 -25.17
C GLU A 834 14.34 28.23 -25.51
N ILE A 835 13.90 29.29 -26.23
CA ILE A 835 14.74 30.43 -26.58
C ILE A 835 15.24 31.13 -25.30
N ILE A 836 14.36 31.41 -24.33
CA ILE A 836 14.74 32.06 -23.06
C ILE A 836 15.73 31.22 -22.27
N VAL A 837 15.55 29.91 -22.23
CA VAL A 837 16.50 28.99 -21.58
C VAL A 837 17.85 29.03 -22.30
N ALA A 838 17.87 29.01 -23.64
CA ALA A 838 19.10 29.12 -24.42
C ALA A 838 19.82 30.47 -24.16
N VAL A 839 19.08 31.57 -24.13
CA VAL A 839 19.63 32.91 -23.77
C VAL A 839 20.24 32.89 -22.35
N ARG A 840 19.54 32.30 -21.36
CA ARG A 840 20.06 32.19 -19.99
C ARG A 840 21.32 31.34 -19.93
N ASN A 841 21.43 30.28 -20.74
CA ASN A 841 22.62 29.45 -20.85
C ASN A 841 23.76 30.24 -21.45
N VAL A 842 23.56 31.02 -22.53
CA VAL A 842 24.58 31.93 -23.10
C VAL A 842 25.05 32.92 -22.02
N ARG A 843 24.15 33.56 -21.27
CA ARG A 843 24.53 34.45 -20.16
C ARG A 843 25.40 33.77 -19.12
N SER A 844 25.04 32.54 -18.74
CA SER A 844 25.81 31.75 -17.76
C SER A 844 27.20 31.39 -18.30
N THR A 845 27.26 30.97 -19.56
CA THR A 845 28.52 30.56 -20.22
C THR A 845 29.52 31.72 -20.30
N TYR A 846 29.04 32.90 -20.66
CA TYR A 846 29.89 34.08 -20.81
C TYR A 846 29.87 35.02 -19.60
N ASN A 847 29.32 34.61 -18.46
CA ASN A 847 29.21 35.39 -17.20
C ASN A 847 28.59 36.79 -17.39
N ILE A 848 27.60 36.90 -18.26
CA ILE A 848 26.95 38.19 -18.58
C ILE A 848 25.94 38.55 -17.46
N PRO A 849 26.08 39.71 -16.80
CA PRO A 849 25.14 40.16 -15.80
C PRO A 849 23.71 40.24 -16.30
N ARG A 850 22.72 39.95 -15.47
CA ARG A 850 21.28 40.06 -15.83
C ARG A 850 20.87 41.47 -16.19
N SER A 851 21.54 42.47 -15.66
CA SER A 851 21.30 43.90 -15.96
C SER A 851 21.75 44.33 -17.38
N THR A 852 22.60 43.55 -18.04
CA THR A 852 23.09 43.86 -19.39
C THR A 852 22.01 43.43 -20.41
N GLN A 853 21.56 44.38 -21.21
CA GLN A 853 20.60 44.07 -22.29
C GLN A 853 21.35 43.38 -23.43
N LEU A 854 20.74 42.28 -23.96
CA LEU A 854 21.25 41.57 -25.13
C LEU A 854 20.37 41.80 -26.35
N SER A 855 20.94 41.52 -27.52
CA SER A 855 20.23 41.56 -28.81
C SER A 855 20.11 40.14 -29.37
N LEU A 856 18.91 39.70 -29.64
CA LEU A 856 18.58 38.38 -30.19
C LEU A 856 18.13 38.52 -31.64
N SER A 857 18.70 37.73 -32.51
CA SER A 857 18.22 37.53 -33.88
C SER A 857 17.90 36.06 -34.10
N VAL A 858 16.78 35.75 -34.78
CA VAL A 858 16.33 34.36 -34.94
C VAL A 858 16.12 34.06 -36.43
N ARG A 859 16.86 33.07 -36.94
CA ARG A 859 16.60 32.52 -38.28
C ARG A 859 15.56 31.40 -38.15
N CYS A 860 14.40 31.57 -38.78
CA CYS A 860 13.33 30.59 -38.72
C CYS A 860 12.45 30.64 -39.96
N GLY A 861 11.63 29.61 -40.19
CA GLY A 861 10.68 29.63 -41.31
C GLY A 861 9.59 30.71 -41.15
N GLU A 862 8.98 31.17 -42.28
CA GLU A 862 7.96 32.22 -42.28
C GLU A 862 6.78 31.95 -41.31
N GLY A 863 6.39 30.68 -41.11
CA GLY A 863 5.30 30.31 -40.20
C GLY A 863 5.58 30.58 -38.71
N VAL A 864 6.85 30.80 -38.30
CA VAL A 864 7.26 31.03 -36.92
C VAL A 864 7.49 32.54 -36.65
N VAL A 865 7.67 33.34 -37.67
CA VAL A 865 7.98 34.79 -37.54
C VAL A 865 6.93 35.49 -36.67
N GLY A 866 5.65 35.38 -37.04
CA GLY A 866 4.55 36.03 -36.33
C GLY A 866 4.41 35.54 -34.89
N ASP A 867 4.76 34.28 -34.62
CA ASP A 867 4.74 33.71 -33.27
C ASP A 867 5.77 34.38 -32.37
N LEU A 868 7.01 34.57 -32.86
CA LEU A 868 8.09 35.19 -32.10
C LEU A 868 7.90 36.69 -31.92
N GLU A 869 7.35 37.38 -32.94
CA GLU A 869 7.00 38.78 -32.82
C GLU A 869 5.92 39.02 -31.77
N ALA A 870 4.89 38.16 -31.69
CA ALA A 870 3.81 38.27 -30.74
C ALA A 870 4.29 38.12 -29.27
N VAL A 871 5.40 37.42 -29.01
CA VAL A 871 5.98 37.23 -27.68
C VAL A 871 7.25 38.05 -27.42
N ALA A 872 7.61 38.98 -28.35
CA ALA A 872 8.85 39.75 -28.28
C ALA A 872 9.02 40.52 -26.95
N GLY A 873 7.93 41.04 -26.37
CA GLY A 873 7.92 41.70 -25.07
C GLY A 873 8.35 40.79 -23.92
N GLN A 874 8.08 39.49 -24.00
CA GLN A 874 8.44 38.51 -22.96
C GLN A 874 9.95 38.17 -23.00
N PHE A 875 10.62 38.27 -24.17
CA PHE A 875 12.08 38.12 -24.21
C PHE A 875 12.75 39.26 -23.42
N LEU A 876 12.25 40.47 -23.53
CA LEU A 876 12.77 41.62 -22.80
C LEU A 876 12.51 41.45 -21.29
N ASN A 877 11.30 41.07 -20.92
CA ASN A 877 10.88 40.89 -19.53
C ASN A 877 11.66 39.78 -18.83
N LEU A 878 11.74 38.55 -19.41
CA LEU A 878 12.22 37.35 -18.77
C LEU A 878 13.72 37.13 -18.88
N SER A 879 14.37 37.73 -19.90
CA SER A 879 15.79 37.52 -20.17
C SER A 879 16.57 38.81 -20.43
N ASN A 880 15.94 39.98 -20.33
CA ASN A 880 16.53 41.28 -20.67
C ASN A 880 17.16 41.24 -22.08
N THR A 881 16.41 40.74 -23.06
CA THR A 881 16.90 40.53 -24.43
C THR A 881 15.92 41.09 -25.41
N GLY A 882 16.34 42.01 -26.25
CA GLY A 882 15.54 42.60 -27.34
C GLY A 882 15.58 41.74 -28.61
N LEU A 883 14.43 41.46 -29.20
CA LEU A 883 14.33 40.80 -30.49
C LEU A 883 14.65 41.83 -31.61
N MET A 884 15.75 41.62 -32.31
CA MET A 884 16.27 42.56 -33.35
C MET A 884 15.83 42.20 -34.74
N ALA A 885 15.88 40.92 -35.08
CA ALA A 885 15.50 40.41 -36.40
C ALA A 885 14.97 38.98 -36.28
N VAL A 886 13.94 38.68 -37.06
CA VAL A 886 13.37 37.33 -37.15
C VAL A 886 12.96 37.04 -38.59
N GLY A 887 13.25 35.85 -39.08
CA GLY A 887 12.88 35.45 -40.45
C GLY A 887 13.87 34.49 -41.12
N PRO A 888 13.53 33.96 -42.30
CA PRO A 888 14.32 32.98 -43.03
C PRO A 888 15.68 33.51 -43.53
N ASP A 889 15.79 34.79 -43.80
CA ASP A 889 16.97 35.44 -44.37
C ASP A 889 17.92 36.00 -43.29
N VAL A 890 17.64 35.77 -42.02
CA VAL A 890 18.49 36.25 -40.90
C VAL A 890 19.81 35.50 -40.92
N GLY A 891 20.88 36.23 -41.15
CA GLY A 891 22.25 35.71 -41.09
C GLY A 891 22.82 35.79 -39.70
N GLN A 892 23.81 34.97 -39.40
CA GLN A 892 24.55 35.05 -38.14
C GLN A 892 25.36 36.33 -38.08
N PRO A 893 25.15 37.23 -37.12
CA PRO A 893 26.01 38.38 -36.89
C PRO A 893 27.44 37.96 -36.57
N ALA A 894 28.44 38.74 -37.03
CA ALA A 894 29.81 38.47 -36.70
C ALA A 894 29.99 38.55 -35.16
N GLY A 895 30.49 37.50 -34.58
CA GLY A 895 30.74 37.46 -33.14
C GLY A 895 29.54 37.13 -32.25
N ALA A 896 28.46 36.65 -32.83
CA ALA A 896 27.31 36.25 -32.09
C ALA A 896 27.46 34.81 -31.57
N ALA A 897 27.03 34.57 -30.31
CA ALA A 897 26.80 33.21 -29.82
C ALA A 897 25.60 32.62 -30.53
N SER A 898 25.73 31.39 -31.05
CA SER A 898 24.66 30.67 -31.72
C SER A 898 24.09 29.54 -30.89
N PHE A 899 22.81 29.23 -31.04
CA PHE A 899 22.15 28.07 -30.52
C PHE A 899 21.08 27.58 -31.47
N ALA A 900 20.95 26.26 -31.59
CA ALA A 900 19.92 25.65 -32.45
C ALA A 900 18.72 25.22 -31.58
N LEU A 901 17.51 25.42 -32.13
CA LEU A 901 16.23 25.06 -31.52
C LEU A 901 15.34 24.45 -32.61
N GLY A 902 15.40 23.13 -32.73
CA GLY A 902 14.61 22.42 -33.74
C GLY A 902 14.79 22.99 -35.16
N GLU A 903 13.80 23.70 -35.66
CA GLU A 903 13.80 24.33 -37.00
C GLU A 903 14.26 25.82 -37.01
N ALA A 904 14.76 26.34 -35.87
CA ALA A 904 15.20 27.72 -35.73
C ALA A 904 16.63 27.80 -35.19
N ASP A 905 17.39 28.80 -35.65
CA ASP A 905 18.70 29.16 -35.11
C ASP A 905 18.63 30.52 -34.43
N GLY A 906 19.05 30.59 -33.17
CA GLY A 906 19.15 31.86 -32.45
C GLY A 906 20.59 32.39 -32.41
N TYR A 907 20.72 33.70 -32.54
CA TYR A 907 21.99 34.41 -32.52
C TYR A 907 21.94 35.55 -31.50
N ILE A 908 22.82 35.51 -30.53
CA ILE A 908 22.97 36.56 -29.50
C ILE A 908 24.22 37.37 -29.81
N ASP A 909 24.05 38.63 -30.09
CA ASP A 909 25.15 39.57 -30.34
C ASP A 909 25.96 39.76 -29.02
N LEU A 910 27.24 39.45 -29.06
CA LEU A 910 28.16 39.61 -27.95
C LEU A 910 29.13 40.79 -28.15
N GLU A 911 28.98 41.55 -29.25
CA GLU A 911 29.88 42.69 -29.53
C GLU A 911 29.71 43.78 -28.46
N GLY A 912 30.84 44.20 -27.85
CA GLY A 912 30.84 45.19 -26.76
C GLY A 912 30.32 44.67 -25.39
N VAL A 913 29.83 43.43 -25.31
CA VAL A 913 29.28 42.82 -24.09
C VAL A 913 30.32 41.90 -23.42
N VAL A 914 31.12 41.19 -24.22
CA VAL A 914 32.10 40.21 -23.77
C VAL A 914 33.48 40.62 -24.32
N ASP A 915 34.52 40.66 -23.43
CA ASP A 915 35.88 40.76 -23.85
C ASP A 915 36.35 39.38 -24.38
N ARG A 916 36.33 39.26 -25.71
CA ARG A 916 36.55 37.97 -26.39
C ARG A 916 37.96 37.43 -26.15
N GLU A 917 39.02 38.31 -26.11
CA GLU A 917 40.36 37.86 -25.86
C GLU A 917 40.51 37.35 -24.42
N ALA A 918 39.91 38.03 -23.46
CA ALA A 918 39.95 37.62 -22.05
C ALA A 918 39.18 36.30 -21.83
N GLU A 919 37.97 36.13 -22.44
CA GLU A 919 37.21 34.89 -22.33
C GLU A 919 37.86 33.72 -23.08
N ARG A 920 38.38 33.95 -24.27
CA ARG A 920 39.16 32.97 -25.01
C ARG A 920 40.38 32.48 -24.16
N ASP A 921 41.15 33.38 -23.62
CA ASP A 921 42.31 33.06 -22.77
C ASP A 921 41.93 32.31 -21.51
N LYS A 922 40.79 32.59 -20.95
CA LYS A 922 40.19 31.84 -19.81
C LYS A 922 39.82 30.41 -20.24
N HIS A 923 39.11 30.24 -21.32
CA HIS A 923 38.70 28.89 -21.78
C HIS A 923 39.87 28.07 -22.34
N VAL A 924 40.90 28.71 -22.89
CA VAL A 924 42.15 28.04 -23.26
C VAL A 924 42.84 27.45 -21.98
N ARG A 925 42.87 28.24 -20.89
CA ARG A 925 43.45 27.77 -19.63
C ARG A 925 42.58 26.68 -18.99
N GLU A 926 41.29 26.76 -19.10
CA GLU A 926 40.33 25.75 -18.63
C GLU A 926 40.47 24.43 -19.42
N ARG A 927 40.60 24.52 -20.76
CA ARG A 927 40.87 23.36 -21.64
C ARG A 927 42.16 22.68 -21.26
N GLU A 928 43.24 23.45 -21.03
CA GLU A 928 44.54 22.91 -20.60
C GLU A 928 44.45 22.19 -19.26
N LYS A 929 43.73 22.79 -18.31
CA LYS A 929 43.51 22.22 -16.98
C LYS A 929 42.68 20.92 -17.07
N LEU A 930 41.60 20.90 -17.82
CA LEU A 930 40.75 19.74 -18.02
C LEU A 930 41.52 18.62 -18.72
N THR A 931 42.27 18.95 -19.77
CA THR A 931 43.13 18.01 -20.49
C THR A 931 44.18 17.38 -19.58
N GLY A 932 44.77 18.16 -18.67
CA GLY A 932 45.72 17.66 -17.67
C GLY A 932 45.06 16.67 -16.68
N VAL A 933 43.85 16.99 -16.18
CA VAL A 933 43.11 16.14 -15.26
C VAL A 933 42.63 14.85 -15.94
N ILE A 934 42.11 14.95 -17.17
CA ILE A 934 41.68 13.81 -18.00
C ILE A 934 42.85 12.86 -18.20
N THR A 935 44.01 13.39 -18.63
CA THR A 935 45.26 12.60 -18.80
C THR A 935 45.68 11.90 -17.50
N GLY A 936 45.45 12.53 -16.35
CA GLY A 936 45.71 11.95 -15.03
C GLY A 936 44.80 10.76 -14.74
N HIS A 937 43.47 10.88 -15.01
CA HIS A 937 42.51 9.80 -14.83
C HIS A 937 42.73 8.67 -15.85
N GLU A 938 43.06 8.98 -17.09
CA GLU A 938 43.39 7.98 -18.12
C GLU A 938 44.62 7.15 -17.74
N LYS A 939 45.69 7.79 -17.25
CA LYS A 939 46.87 7.11 -16.72
C LYS A 939 46.54 6.24 -15.51
N LYS A 940 45.62 6.69 -14.65
CA LYS A 940 45.16 5.91 -13.50
C LYS A 940 44.38 4.65 -13.94
N LEU A 941 43.53 4.77 -14.94
CA LEU A 941 42.80 3.66 -15.51
C LEU A 941 43.65 2.74 -16.39
N ALA A 942 44.74 3.24 -16.99
CA ALA A 942 45.73 2.45 -17.73
C ALA A 942 46.68 1.65 -16.82
N ASN A 943 46.70 1.94 -15.53
CA ASN A 943 47.55 1.22 -14.57
C ASN A 943 46.86 -0.11 -14.18
N GLU A 944 47.34 -1.22 -14.72
CA GLU A 944 46.80 -2.57 -14.44
C GLU A 944 46.76 -2.90 -12.93
N ASN A 945 47.73 -2.42 -12.16
CA ASN A 945 47.75 -2.64 -10.72
C ASN A 945 46.61 -1.88 -9.98
N PHE A 946 46.19 -0.74 -10.49
CA PHE A 946 45.05 -0.01 -9.94
C PHE A 946 43.73 -0.71 -10.30
N VAL A 947 43.53 -1.02 -11.58
CA VAL A 947 42.29 -1.64 -12.08
C VAL A 947 42.04 -3.03 -11.51
N SER A 948 43.12 -3.81 -11.26
CA SER A 948 43.02 -5.17 -10.74
C SER A 948 42.93 -5.28 -9.21
N LYS A 949 43.35 -4.25 -8.45
CA LYS A 949 43.41 -4.30 -6.97
C LYS A 949 42.43 -3.36 -6.27
N ALA A 950 41.93 -2.34 -6.95
CA ALA A 950 40.93 -1.44 -6.36
C ALA A 950 39.54 -2.05 -6.39
N PRO A 951 38.65 -1.75 -5.43
CA PRO A 951 37.24 -2.15 -5.49
C PRO A 951 36.59 -1.68 -6.80
N ALA A 952 35.67 -2.50 -7.37
CA ALA A 952 35.03 -2.20 -8.64
C ALA A 952 34.32 -0.82 -8.62
N GLU A 953 33.65 -0.47 -7.53
CA GLU A 953 32.98 0.83 -7.32
C GLU A 953 33.93 2.02 -7.45
N VAL A 954 35.18 1.88 -6.98
CA VAL A 954 36.22 2.94 -7.09
C VAL A 954 36.72 3.09 -8.52
N VAL A 955 36.84 1.98 -9.26
CA VAL A 955 37.24 2.00 -10.67
C VAL A 955 36.13 2.61 -11.53
N ASP A 956 34.89 2.23 -11.29
CA ASP A 956 33.73 2.75 -12.00
C ASP A 956 33.48 4.24 -11.67
N GLY A 957 33.64 4.67 -10.43
CA GLY A 957 33.61 6.09 -10.05
C GLY A 957 34.68 6.93 -10.79
N VAL A 958 35.87 6.36 -11.05
CA VAL A 958 36.90 7.04 -11.85
C VAL A 958 36.50 7.08 -13.34
N ARG A 959 35.80 6.08 -13.86
CA ARG A 959 35.29 6.06 -15.24
C ARG A 959 34.17 7.09 -15.43
N GLU A 960 33.23 7.18 -14.51
CA GLU A 960 32.15 8.18 -14.51
C GLU A 960 32.73 9.61 -14.45
N THR A 961 33.71 9.84 -13.55
CA THR A 961 34.40 11.13 -13.44
C THR A 961 35.10 11.48 -14.76
N LEU A 962 35.74 10.52 -15.40
CA LEU A 962 36.42 10.73 -16.68
C LEU A 962 35.43 11.03 -17.81
N ALA A 963 34.28 10.37 -17.84
CA ALA A 963 33.22 10.64 -18.83
C ALA A 963 32.69 12.09 -18.65
N GLY A 964 32.37 12.52 -17.43
CA GLY A 964 31.92 13.88 -17.15
C GLY A 964 32.96 14.95 -17.47
N LEU A 965 34.28 14.68 -17.24
CA LEU A 965 35.35 15.59 -17.61
C LEU A 965 35.51 15.69 -19.14
N ARG A 966 35.27 14.63 -19.88
CA ARG A 966 35.31 14.67 -21.36
C ARG A 966 34.16 15.49 -21.93
N GLU A 967 32.96 15.34 -21.39
CA GLU A 967 31.83 16.20 -21.76
C GLU A 967 32.08 17.69 -21.44
N GLN A 968 32.75 17.99 -20.32
CA GLN A 968 33.17 19.35 -19.99
C GLN A 968 34.20 19.86 -20.99
N LEU A 969 35.15 19.03 -21.38
CA LEU A 969 36.18 19.42 -22.36
C LEU A 969 35.59 19.66 -23.75
N GLU A 970 34.61 18.87 -24.17
CA GLU A 970 33.88 19.05 -25.41
C GLU A 970 33.14 20.40 -25.42
N ARG A 971 32.39 20.71 -24.35
CA ARG A 971 31.75 22.02 -24.18
C ARG A 971 32.73 23.19 -24.22
N VAL A 972 33.92 23.09 -23.61
CA VAL A 972 34.95 24.14 -23.65
C VAL A 972 35.50 24.28 -25.06
N ASN A 973 35.66 23.21 -25.80
CA ASN A 973 36.13 23.26 -27.19
C ASN A 973 35.07 23.94 -28.11
N ASP A 974 33.77 23.60 -27.95
CA ASP A 974 32.68 24.23 -28.70
C ASP A 974 32.64 25.76 -28.46
N ILE A 975 32.83 26.19 -27.21
CA ILE A 975 32.92 27.61 -26.86
C ILE A 975 34.12 28.27 -27.55
N LEU A 976 35.31 27.63 -27.55
CA LEU A 976 36.49 28.14 -28.21
C LEU A 976 36.31 28.22 -29.73
N GLU A 977 35.66 27.23 -30.37
CA GLU A 977 35.30 27.27 -31.78
C GLU A 977 34.36 28.44 -32.10
N GLN A 978 33.33 28.66 -31.24
CA GLN A 978 32.43 29.83 -31.39
C GLN A 978 33.18 31.17 -31.23
N LEU A 979 34.15 31.25 -30.33
CA LEU A 979 34.97 32.44 -30.14
C LEU A 979 35.98 32.66 -31.26
N ASP A 980 36.49 31.59 -31.89
CA ASP A 980 37.50 31.63 -32.96
C ASP A 980 36.83 31.72 -34.38
N GLY A 981 35.61 31.21 -34.53
CA GLY A 981 34.90 31.14 -35.84
C GLY A 981 34.12 32.39 -36.24
N ALA A 982 34.22 33.48 -35.49
CA ALA A 982 33.54 34.74 -35.71
C ALA A 982 34.52 35.87 -36.17
#